data_bb033d37322dadf038d8f6c7f0f564ef
#
_entry.id   bb033d37322dadf038d8f6c7f0f564ef
#
_cell.length_a   1.000
_cell.length_b   1.000
_cell.length_c   1.000
_cell.angle_alpha   90.00
_cell.angle_beta   90.00
_cell.angle_gamma   90.00
#
_symmetry.space_group_name_H-M   'P 1'
#
loop_
_entity.id
_entity.type
_entity.pdbx_description
1 polymer ?
#
loop_
_entity_poly.entity_id
_entity_poly.type
_entity_poly.pdbx_seq_one_letter_code
_entity_poly.pdbx_strand_id
1 'polypeptide(L)'
;MKLGKKKKTDEVVADKPESKPAGKQKPKKAANGPRLKNLGSVAGAQAGVVLLAGLLAAGLIYFLVAGPAESRRAALQASMEADAAAARLNQHLDLLQSAVSGLAAQRHVREALENSTDRDAVSDELAVALPGIESVHLFPYGDIPRSASGSDTLGFAGLDLARRAESGRSLHPDAFPRDGQWYFQMAAPVRNPGTRAMAGSLLVVMDAAQLAPLLAVNNQQLGGQLALMQSVSGSSRVVVSNGSGGGTTVERSLRTPDWSIRYQPASVPPPVVNATLVLILVLAPVLLAAIVVWVLLGGAQRSIRQDVTALTQWAHKVFSGERVKLPALKWDVVAATGEVLQRLAQVVDKRVSKASETARPSATTARPAATSSDEPLFQEKDMLDIDMLDGDDDVLGFGGGSDDDGLAGASATPAVEEVSLPSVDVPPEIFRAYDIRGIVGQTLSEDIVFVIGRAIGSEAAARDIGRLCIGYDGRHSSPDLADALARGVMAAGCDVIHVGAVPTPVLYFATHQLQTGSGVMVTGSHNPANYNGLKIMLGGETLSGDGIQKLLQRIQTGDLASGQGAQSSEDVRRAYLDRIVGDIAVAAPLKVVLDAGNGIAGELAPMLVEELGCDVIPLYCEVDGDFPNHHPDPGKPANLADLIARVQAEKADIGLAFDGDGDRLGVVTNSGKIIWPDRLLMLFARDVVSRNPGADVLYDVKCSRRLAGVISEAGGRPIMWKTGHSLMKAKMKETGALLAGEMSGHIFFGERWYGFDDGLYSAARLLEILGIEDRHSDEVFEDFPEDISTPELNVEVTEDTKFGLVERLGKEGRFGDGNISTIDGIRVDYADGWGLCRASNTTPMLVLRFEAETEEALERIKQIFREQLQIVAPDLAPGF
;
A
#
# COMPACT_ATOMS: atom_id res chain seq x y z
N MET A 1 10.96 0.26 -61.18
CA MET A 1 11.83 1.15 -62.00
C MET A 1 13.13 1.30 -61.21
N LYS A 2 14.06 0.46 -61.40
CA LYS A 2 15.19 0.33 -62.34
C LYS A 2 16.06 1.57 -62.46
N LEU A 3 17.35 1.31 -62.09
CA LEU A 3 18.62 1.82 -62.69
C LEU A 3 19.22 3.04 -61.96
N GLY A 4 20.54 3.12 -61.75
CA GLY A 4 21.59 2.31 -62.23
C GLY A 4 22.97 2.70 -61.67
N LYS A 5 23.84 1.77 -61.73
CA LYS A 5 25.30 1.82 -61.54
C LYS A 5 26.00 2.77 -62.46
N LYS A 6 27.15 3.38 -62.09
CA LYS A 6 28.29 3.56 -63.02
C LYS A 6 29.63 3.43 -62.27
N LYS A 7 30.42 2.46 -62.76
CA LYS A 7 31.87 2.28 -62.70
C LYS A 7 32.56 3.23 -63.67
N LYS A 8 33.83 3.59 -63.45
CA LYS A 8 34.98 3.50 -64.33
C LYS A 8 36.16 4.30 -63.70
N THR A 9 37.32 3.96 -63.77
CA THR A 9 38.33 3.05 -64.30
C THR A 9 39.68 3.80 -64.27
N ASP A 10 40.66 3.06 -63.81
CA ASP A 10 42.08 3.02 -64.02
C ASP A 10 42.75 4.09 -64.86
N GLU A 11 43.89 4.59 -64.41
CA GLU A 11 45.04 4.67 -65.22
C GLU A 11 46.36 4.56 -64.45
N VAL A 12 47.24 3.66 -64.92
CA VAL A 12 48.56 3.28 -64.49
C VAL A 12 49.57 4.18 -65.27
N VAL A 13 50.59 4.71 -64.64
CA VAL A 13 51.93 4.88 -65.31
C VAL A 13 53.03 4.79 -64.28
N ALA A 14 54.07 3.98 -64.63
CA ALA A 14 55.25 3.56 -63.98
C ALA A 14 56.36 4.69 -63.98
N ASP A 15 57.33 4.67 -63.14
CA ASP A 15 58.59 3.97 -63.03
C ASP A 15 59.66 4.80 -62.29
N LYS A 16 60.33 4.14 -61.34
CA LYS A 16 61.76 4.16 -60.96
C LYS A 16 62.58 5.44 -60.60
N PRO A 17 63.73 5.16 -60.00
CA PRO A 17 64.00 4.82 -58.52
C PRO A 17 65.04 5.78 -57.93
N GLU A 18 65.24 5.86 -56.66
CA GLU A 18 66.56 5.99 -56.05
C GLU A 18 66.65 6.01 -54.55
N SER A 19 67.64 5.23 -54.10
CA SER A 19 68.55 5.32 -52.97
C SER A 19 67.98 5.21 -51.54
N LYS A 20 68.27 4.05 -50.93
CA LYS A 20 68.35 3.86 -49.46
C LYS A 20 69.51 4.63 -48.86
N PRO A 21 69.41 5.17 -47.64
CA PRO A 21 70.52 5.03 -46.72
C PRO A 21 70.14 4.32 -45.42
N ALA A 22 71.00 3.46 -45.04
CA ALA A 22 71.46 2.91 -43.75
C ALA A 22 70.50 2.81 -42.60
N GLY A 23 70.38 1.58 -42.17
CA GLY A 23 69.59 1.12 -40.93
C GLY A 23 70.05 1.81 -39.64
N LYS A 24 69.00 2.27 -38.93
CA LYS A 24 69.13 2.47 -37.48
C LYS A 24 68.59 1.22 -36.80
N GLN A 25 69.50 0.50 -36.13
CA GLN A 25 69.19 -0.62 -35.24
C GLN A 25 68.18 -0.17 -34.12
N LYS A 26 67.06 -0.85 -33.99
CA LYS A 26 66.15 -0.73 -32.84
C LYS A 26 66.89 -1.22 -31.63
N PRO A 27 66.88 -0.49 -30.51
CA PRO A 27 67.39 -1.02 -29.22
C PRO A 27 66.59 -2.21 -28.77
N LYS A 28 67.32 -3.26 -28.34
CA LYS A 28 66.76 -4.48 -27.71
C LYS A 28 65.90 -4.08 -26.51
N LYS A 29 64.69 -4.60 -26.43
CA LYS A 29 63.81 -4.53 -25.23
C LYS A 29 64.58 -5.01 -23.99
N ALA A 30 64.84 -4.11 -23.08
CA ALA A 30 65.31 -4.47 -21.73
C ALA A 30 64.21 -5.24 -20.97
N ALA A 31 64.65 -6.20 -20.18
CA ALA A 31 63.76 -7.10 -19.42
C ALA A 31 62.75 -6.36 -18.55
N ASN A 32 61.54 -6.89 -18.44
CA ASN A 32 60.42 -6.43 -17.63
C ASN A 32 60.79 -6.32 -16.15
N GLY A 33 61.13 -5.11 -15.68
CA GLY A 33 61.00 -4.73 -14.31
C GLY A 33 59.52 -4.47 -13.97
N PRO A 34 59.13 -4.54 -12.71
CA PRO A 34 57.72 -4.29 -12.30
C PRO A 34 57.27 -2.91 -12.79
N ARG A 35 56.19 -2.84 -13.59
CA ARG A 35 55.68 -1.56 -14.11
C ARG A 35 55.13 -0.78 -12.91
N LEU A 36 55.80 0.31 -12.56
CA LEU A 36 55.34 1.27 -11.57
C LEU A 36 53.97 1.81 -12.00
N LYS A 37 52.95 1.59 -11.15
CA LYS A 37 51.60 2.12 -11.39
C LYS A 37 51.62 3.64 -11.22
N ASN A 38 51.15 4.38 -12.21
CA ASN A 38 51.01 5.84 -12.18
C ASN A 38 49.61 6.19 -11.62
N LEU A 39 49.50 7.04 -10.62
CA LEU A 39 48.22 7.49 -10.04
C LEU A 39 47.26 8.01 -11.12
N GLY A 40 47.78 8.65 -12.19
CA GLY A 40 46.92 9.09 -13.31
C GLY A 40 46.28 7.94 -14.09
N SER A 41 46.93 6.75 -14.17
CA SER A 41 46.32 5.57 -14.79
C SER A 41 45.27 4.93 -13.87
N VAL A 42 45.42 5.02 -12.54
CA VAL A 42 44.44 4.56 -11.55
C VAL A 42 43.22 5.49 -11.58
N ALA A 43 43.43 6.81 -11.62
CA ALA A 43 42.33 7.79 -11.75
C ALA A 43 41.52 7.59 -13.02
N GLY A 44 42.19 7.31 -14.15
CA GLY A 44 41.45 7.01 -15.40
C GLY A 44 40.65 5.70 -15.34
N ALA A 45 41.21 4.67 -14.69
CA ALA A 45 40.51 3.41 -14.50
C ALA A 45 39.31 3.55 -13.55
N GLN A 46 39.42 4.28 -12.44
CA GLN A 46 38.33 4.56 -11.53
C GLN A 46 37.22 5.41 -12.16
N ALA A 47 37.59 6.47 -12.93
CA ALA A 47 36.62 7.23 -13.68
C ALA A 47 35.89 6.36 -14.73
N GLY A 48 36.57 5.41 -15.36
CA GLY A 48 35.97 4.44 -16.28
C GLY A 48 34.99 3.50 -15.59
N VAL A 49 35.30 3.02 -14.38
CA VAL A 49 34.39 2.16 -13.57
C VAL A 49 33.14 2.93 -13.17
N VAL A 50 33.28 4.19 -12.73
CA VAL A 50 32.12 5.04 -12.35
C VAL A 50 31.21 5.27 -13.56
N LEU A 51 31.76 5.54 -14.75
CA LEU A 51 30.98 5.70 -15.99
C LEU A 51 30.27 4.39 -16.39
N LEU A 52 30.94 3.24 -16.26
CA LEU A 52 30.36 1.94 -16.59
C LEU A 52 29.22 1.60 -15.63
N ALA A 53 29.41 1.85 -14.32
CA ALA A 53 28.38 1.65 -13.31
C ALA A 53 27.15 2.55 -13.56
N GLY A 54 27.37 3.81 -13.96
CA GLY A 54 26.28 4.71 -14.32
C GLY A 54 25.50 4.26 -15.56
N LEU A 55 26.18 3.74 -16.58
CA LEU A 55 25.52 3.18 -17.77
C LEU A 55 24.70 1.92 -17.42
N LEU A 56 25.23 1.06 -16.57
CA LEU A 56 24.51 -0.12 -16.08
C LEU A 56 23.28 0.27 -15.25
N ALA A 57 23.44 1.24 -14.35
CA ALA A 57 22.32 1.76 -13.55
C ALA A 57 21.22 2.38 -14.42
N ALA A 58 21.58 3.20 -15.41
CA ALA A 58 20.63 3.78 -16.36
C ALA A 58 19.88 2.69 -17.15
N GLY A 59 20.60 1.66 -17.60
CA GLY A 59 20.02 0.51 -18.29
C GLY A 59 19.05 -0.28 -17.38
N LEU A 60 19.45 -0.57 -16.14
CA LEU A 60 18.60 -1.25 -15.16
C LEU A 60 17.33 -0.46 -14.82
N ILE A 61 17.46 0.85 -14.57
CA ILE A 61 16.29 1.71 -14.31
C ILE A 61 15.33 1.69 -15.51
N TYR A 62 15.85 1.77 -16.73
CA TYR A 62 15.01 1.74 -17.92
C TYR A 62 14.30 0.39 -18.11
N PHE A 63 15.04 -0.73 -18.00
CA PHE A 63 14.48 -2.06 -18.28
C PHE A 63 13.65 -2.63 -17.12
N LEU A 64 14.01 -2.35 -15.85
CA LEU A 64 13.33 -2.92 -14.69
C LEU A 64 12.22 -2.03 -14.13
N VAL A 65 12.31 -0.72 -14.33
CA VAL A 65 11.35 0.24 -13.75
C VAL A 65 10.49 0.91 -14.83
N ALA A 66 11.12 1.66 -15.75
CA ALA A 66 10.38 2.48 -16.72
C ALA A 66 9.56 1.64 -17.71
N GLY A 67 10.14 0.59 -18.29
CA GLY A 67 9.45 -0.26 -19.28
C GLY A 67 8.24 -1.02 -18.68
N PRO A 68 8.39 -1.72 -17.54
CA PRO A 68 7.25 -2.37 -16.88
C PRO A 68 6.18 -1.39 -16.39
N ALA A 69 6.57 -0.21 -15.89
CA ALA A 69 5.63 0.81 -15.44
C ALA A 69 4.74 1.32 -16.59
N GLU A 70 5.34 1.59 -17.77
CA GLU A 70 4.59 2.00 -18.95
C GLU A 70 3.66 0.90 -19.46
N SER A 71 4.12 -0.35 -19.46
CA SER A 71 3.28 -1.49 -19.86
C SER A 71 2.08 -1.68 -18.91
N ARG A 72 2.30 -1.56 -17.60
CA ARG A 72 1.23 -1.63 -16.59
C ARG A 72 0.24 -0.48 -16.75
N ARG A 73 0.72 0.74 -16.99
CA ARG A 73 -0.12 1.92 -17.22
C ARG A 73 -1.00 1.74 -18.47
N ALA A 74 -0.44 1.28 -19.57
CA ALA A 74 -1.20 1.01 -20.78
C ALA A 74 -2.27 -0.07 -20.57
N ALA A 75 -1.93 -1.14 -19.85
CA ALA A 75 -2.89 -2.18 -19.49
C ALA A 75 -3.99 -1.68 -18.56
N LEU A 76 -3.67 -0.83 -17.58
CA LEU A 76 -4.64 -0.23 -16.68
C LEU A 76 -5.60 0.70 -17.42
N GLN A 77 -5.10 1.57 -18.28
CA GLN A 77 -5.94 2.45 -19.07
C GLN A 77 -6.88 1.68 -20.02
N ALA A 78 -6.39 0.60 -20.63
CA ALA A 78 -7.22 -0.28 -21.45
C ALA A 78 -8.30 -1.01 -20.59
N SER A 79 -7.95 -1.42 -19.37
CA SER A 79 -8.89 -1.99 -18.41
C SER A 79 -10.00 -1.01 -18.04
N MET A 80 -9.63 0.22 -17.68
CA MET A 80 -10.60 1.27 -17.30
C MET A 80 -11.59 1.60 -18.43
N GLU A 81 -11.12 1.61 -19.68
CA GLU A 81 -12.01 1.86 -20.83
C GLU A 81 -13.00 0.69 -21.04
N ALA A 82 -12.53 -0.55 -20.89
CA ALA A 82 -13.40 -1.73 -20.96
C ALA A 82 -14.44 -1.74 -19.81
N ASP A 83 -14.01 -1.41 -18.58
CA ASP A 83 -14.88 -1.35 -17.40
C ASP A 83 -15.95 -0.24 -17.55
N ALA A 84 -15.57 0.94 -18.03
CA ALA A 84 -16.48 2.03 -18.29
C ALA A 84 -17.52 1.67 -19.38
N ALA A 85 -17.10 0.99 -20.44
CA ALA A 85 -18.01 0.52 -21.49
C ALA A 85 -18.98 -0.55 -20.96
N ALA A 86 -18.48 -1.48 -20.13
CA ALA A 86 -19.32 -2.50 -19.50
C ALA A 86 -20.37 -1.88 -18.56
N ALA A 87 -19.98 -0.86 -17.78
CA ALA A 87 -20.89 -0.14 -16.91
C ALA A 87 -21.99 0.59 -17.69
N ARG A 88 -21.62 1.34 -18.74
CA ARG A 88 -22.60 2.04 -19.60
C ARG A 88 -23.60 1.07 -20.23
N LEU A 89 -23.11 -0.07 -20.72
CA LEU A 89 -23.97 -1.06 -21.37
C LEU A 89 -24.90 -1.75 -20.37
N ASN A 90 -24.40 -2.15 -19.19
CA ASN A 90 -25.24 -2.71 -18.13
C ASN A 90 -26.37 -1.73 -17.73
N GLN A 91 -26.02 -0.46 -17.50
CA GLN A 91 -27.01 0.57 -17.15
C GLN A 91 -28.08 0.75 -18.25
N HIS A 92 -27.68 0.72 -19.50
CA HIS A 92 -28.62 0.87 -20.61
C HIS A 92 -29.53 -0.37 -20.74
N LEU A 93 -28.99 -1.58 -20.57
CA LEU A 93 -29.79 -2.81 -20.59
C LEU A 93 -30.80 -2.86 -19.43
N ASP A 94 -30.42 -2.38 -18.23
CA ASP A 94 -31.30 -2.26 -17.07
C ASP A 94 -32.46 -1.25 -17.36
N LEU A 95 -32.14 -0.13 -18.01
CA LEU A 95 -33.18 0.85 -18.45
C LEU A 95 -34.14 0.26 -19.48
N LEU A 96 -33.62 -0.46 -20.48
CA LEU A 96 -34.44 -1.14 -21.45
C LEU A 96 -35.34 -2.21 -20.82
N GLN A 97 -34.78 -3.01 -19.89
CA GLN A 97 -35.57 -4.03 -19.19
C GLN A 97 -36.68 -3.38 -18.34
N SER A 98 -36.38 -2.24 -17.71
CA SER A 98 -37.39 -1.47 -16.96
C SER A 98 -38.48 -0.91 -17.88
N ALA A 99 -38.11 -0.41 -19.06
CA ALA A 99 -39.06 0.09 -20.06
C ALA A 99 -39.96 -1.04 -20.62
N VAL A 100 -39.35 -2.21 -20.96
CA VAL A 100 -40.11 -3.40 -21.40
C VAL A 100 -41.08 -3.87 -20.30
N SER A 101 -40.65 -3.85 -19.05
CA SER A 101 -41.52 -4.16 -17.91
C SER A 101 -42.65 -3.13 -17.74
N GLY A 102 -42.36 -1.86 -17.98
CA GLY A 102 -43.36 -0.79 -17.99
C GLY A 102 -44.39 -0.98 -19.09
N LEU A 103 -43.99 -1.38 -20.29
CA LEU A 103 -44.93 -1.72 -21.39
C LEU A 103 -45.81 -2.92 -21.01
N ALA A 104 -45.22 -3.97 -20.42
CA ALA A 104 -45.95 -5.15 -19.97
C ALA A 104 -46.99 -4.86 -18.87
N ALA A 105 -46.79 -3.78 -18.09
CA ALA A 105 -47.72 -3.37 -17.03
C ALA A 105 -48.91 -2.57 -17.53
N GLN A 106 -48.95 -2.16 -18.80
CA GLN A 106 -50.03 -1.33 -19.36
C GLN A 106 -51.35 -2.10 -19.44
N ARG A 107 -52.48 -1.37 -19.32
CA ARG A 107 -53.80 -1.96 -19.26
C ARG A 107 -54.21 -2.64 -20.58
N HIS A 108 -53.98 -1.97 -21.70
CA HIS A 108 -54.34 -2.49 -23.02
C HIS A 108 -53.56 -3.73 -23.43
N VAL A 109 -52.29 -3.90 -22.91
CA VAL A 109 -51.49 -5.10 -23.13
C VAL A 109 -52.14 -6.32 -22.45
N ARG A 110 -52.68 -6.16 -21.25
CA ARG A 110 -53.38 -7.23 -20.55
C ARG A 110 -54.71 -7.58 -21.25
N GLU A 111 -55.49 -6.56 -21.67
CA GLU A 111 -56.77 -6.75 -22.38
C GLU A 111 -56.53 -7.46 -23.71
N ALA A 112 -55.42 -7.21 -24.41
CA ALA A 112 -55.03 -7.90 -25.64
C ALA A 112 -54.66 -9.37 -25.43
N LEU A 113 -54.16 -9.73 -24.25
CA LEU A 113 -53.88 -11.14 -23.93
C LEU A 113 -55.16 -11.97 -23.73
N GLU A 114 -56.25 -11.33 -23.30
CA GLU A 114 -57.54 -11.94 -23.13
C GLU A 114 -58.35 -12.08 -24.47
N ASN A 115 -58.06 -11.15 -25.43
CA ASN A 115 -58.76 -11.07 -26.74
C ASN A 115 -57.78 -11.32 -27.91
N SER A 116 -57.94 -12.42 -28.64
CA SER A 116 -57.05 -12.80 -29.73
C SER A 116 -57.08 -11.82 -30.95
N THR A 117 -58.19 -11.08 -31.12
CA THR A 117 -58.37 -10.16 -32.23
C THR A 117 -57.62 -8.84 -32.12
N ASP A 118 -57.24 -8.45 -30.91
CA ASP A 118 -56.56 -7.17 -30.63
C ASP A 118 -55.07 -7.31 -30.46
N ARG A 119 -54.53 -8.54 -30.39
CA ARG A 119 -53.10 -8.79 -30.08
C ARG A 119 -52.13 -8.24 -31.12
N ASP A 120 -52.39 -8.46 -32.39
CA ASP A 120 -51.53 -8.01 -33.47
C ASP A 120 -51.54 -6.47 -33.54
N ALA A 121 -52.71 -5.82 -33.36
CA ALA A 121 -52.80 -4.37 -33.36
C ALA A 121 -52.04 -3.73 -32.17
N VAL A 122 -52.14 -4.33 -31.00
CA VAL A 122 -51.39 -3.86 -29.80
C VAL A 122 -49.88 -4.15 -29.94
N SER A 123 -49.52 -5.26 -30.56
CA SER A 123 -48.10 -5.56 -30.84
C SER A 123 -47.47 -4.53 -31.78
N ASP A 124 -48.24 -4.13 -32.83
CA ASP A 124 -47.81 -3.08 -33.79
C ASP A 124 -47.73 -1.69 -33.12
N GLU A 125 -48.67 -1.36 -32.23
CA GLU A 125 -48.64 -0.11 -31.45
C GLU A 125 -47.43 -0.07 -30.51
N LEU A 126 -47.14 -1.16 -29.82
CA LEU A 126 -45.99 -1.27 -28.91
C LEU A 126 -44.64 -1.24 -29.65
N ALA A 127 -44.59 -1.71 -30.89
CA ALA A 127 -43.37 -1.68 -31.69
C ALA A 127 -42.92 -0.24 -31.98
N VAL A 128 -43.77 0.73 -31.90
CA VAL A 128 -43.46 2.16 -32.07
C VAL A 128 -43.15 2.86 -30.75
N ALA A 129 -43.40 2.22 -29.60
CA ALA A 129 -43.30 2.83 -28.28
C ALA A 129 -41.83 3.10 -27.83
N LEU A 130 -40.84 2.31 -28.28
CA LEU A 130 -39.44 2.51 -27.96
C LEU A 130 -38.59 2.51 -29.25
N PRO A 131 -37.57 3.36 -29.35
CA PRO A 131 -36.65 3.35 -30.47
C PRO A 131 -35.91 2.01 -30.61
N GLY A 132 -35.84 1.50 -31.85
CA GLY A 132 -35.07 0.29 -32.14
C GLY A 132 -35.79 -1.03 -31.89
N ILE A 133 -37.08 -1.00 -31.55
CA ILE A 133 -37.93 -2.20 -31.55
C ILE A 133 -38.20 -2.63 -33.01
N GLU A 134 -37.88 -3.87 -33.32
CA GLU A 134 -38.14 -4.53 -34.60
C GLU A 134 -39.49 -5.23 -34.57
N SER A 135 -39.82 -5.94 -33.50
CA SER A 135 -41.09 -6.59 -33.31
C SER A 135 -41.44 -6.82 -31.83
N VAL A 136 -42.73 -6.89 -31.56
CA VAL A 136 -43.28 -7.21 -30.23
C VAL A 136 -44.19 -8.42 -30.36
N HIS A 137 -44.11 -9.34 -29.43
CA HIS A 137 -44.90 -10.55 -29.40
C HIS A 137 -45.57 -10.68 -28.02
N LEU A 138 -46.87 -10.91 -28.04
CA LEU A 138 -47.71 -11.10 -26.85
C LEU A 138 -48.16 -12.56 -26.75
N PHE A 139 -47.76 -13.27 -25.70
CA PHE A 139 -48.11 -14.66 -25.45
C PHE A 139 -49.05 -14.76 -24.25
N PRO A 140 -50.30 -15.25 -24.42
CA PRO A 140 -51.14 -15.61 -23.29
C PRO A 140 -50.52 -16.69 -22.44
N TYR A 141 -50.83 -16.69 -21.16
CA TYR A 141 -50.24 -17.65 -20.19
C TYR A 141 -50.45 -19.11 -20.63
N GLY A 142 -49.38 -19.85 -20.79
CA GLY A 142 -49.40 -21.26 -21.21
C GLY A 142 -49.56 -21.51 -22.70
N ASP A 143 -49.69 -20.47 -23.53
CA ASP A 143 -49.93 -20.59 -24.99
C ASP A 143 -48.67 -20.29 -25.85
N ILE A 144 -47.48 -20.43 -25.23
CA ILE A 144 -46.20 -20.25 -25.95
C ILE A 144 -45.92 -21.45 -26.83
N PRO A 145 -45.74 -21.28 -28.18
CA PRO A 145 -45.47 -22.39 -29.12
C PRO A 145 -44.29 -23.26 -28.68
N ARG A 146 -44.41 -24.59 -28.85
CA ARG A 146 -43.31 -25.52 -28.47
C ARG A 146 -42.15 -25.53 -29.44
N SER A 147 -42.33 -25.10 -30.67
CA SER A 147 -41.33 -24.99 -31.73
C SER A 147 -41.47 -23.73 -32.54
N ALA A 148 -40.40 -23.23 -33.08
CA ALA A 148 -40.34 -22.03 -33.92
C ALA A 148 -40.90 -22.22 -35.36
N SER A 149 -41.57 -23.32 -35.65
CA SER A 149 -42.14 -23.63 -36.96
C SER A 149 -43.35 -22.75 -37.21
N GLY A 150 -43.17 -21.69 -37.98
CA GLY A 150 -44.24 -20.84 -38.50
C GLY A 150 -44.10 -19.33 -38.41
N SER A 151 -43.18 -18.78 -37.64
CA SER A 151 -42.92 -17.34 -37.66
C SER A 151 -41.46 -17.08 -38.03
N ASP A 152 -41.20 -16.41 -39.08
CA ASP A 152 -39.86 -16.04 -39.58
C ASP A 152 -39.07 -15.10 -38.63
N THR A 153 -39.72 -14.66 -37.53
CA THR A 153 -39.18 -13.63 -36.62
C THR A 153 -38.70 -14.14 -35.26
N LEU A 154 -39.11 -15.33 -34.81
CA LEU A 154 -38.82 -15.85 -33.47
C LEU A 154 -38.00 -17.15 -33.51
N GLY A 155 -36.79 -17.13 -32.96
CA GLY A 155 -35.98 -18.31 -32.71
C GLY A 155 -36.40 -19.04 -31.43
N PHE A 156 -35.82 -20.24 -31.21
CA PHE A 156 -36.04 -21.04 -29.99
C PHE A 156 -35.69 -20.27 -28.68
N ALA A 157 -34.67 -19.42 -28.73
CA ALA A 157 -34.25 -18.61 -27.59
C ALA A 157 -35.33 -17.60 -27.14
N GLY A 158 -36.05 -16.97 -28.07
CA GLY A 158 -37.14 -16.04 -27.73
C GLY A 158 -38.33 -16.74 -27.06
N LEU A 159 -38.71 -17.91 -27.56
CA LEU A 159 -39.75 -18.72 -26.94
C LEU A 159 -39.35 -19.24 -25.55
N ASP A 160 -38.07 -19.56 -25.32
CA ASP A 160 -37.55 -19.91 -24.02
C ASP A 160 -37.56 -18.73 -23.07
N LEU A 161 -37.16 -17.54 -23.51
CA LEU A 161 -37.17 -16.30 -22.73
C LEU A 161 -38.60 -15.92 -22.29
N ALA A 162 -39.59 -16.05 -23.21
CA ALA A 162 -41.00 -15.86 -22.87
C ALA A 162 -41.51 -16.86 -21.82
N ARG A 163 -41.13 -18.15 -21.91
CA ARG A 163 -41.43 -19.17 -20.85
C ARG A 163 -40.78 -18.87 -19.53
N ARG A 164 -39.55 -18.36 -19.53
CA ARG A 164 -38.86 -17.94 -18.27
C ARG A 164 -39.61 -16.77 -17.66
N ALA A 165 -40.14 -15.83 -18.47
CA ALA A 165 -40.91 -14.70 -17.94
C ALA A 165 -42.20 -15.21 -17.25
N GLU A 166 -42.89 -16.15 -17.82
CA GLU A 166 -44.06 -16.76 -17.18
C GLU A 166 -43.74 -17.55 -15.92
N SER A 167 -42.60 -18.22 -15.87
CA SER A 167 -42.19 -19.03 -14.70
C SER A 167 -41.52 -18.21 -13.58
N GLY A 168 -41.35 -16.90 -13.75
CA GLY A 168 -40.69 -16.02 -12.78
C GLY A 168 -39.19 -16.29 -12.60
N ARG A 169 -38.55 -16.90 -13.58
CA ARG A 169 -37.08 -17.12 -13.60
C ARG A 169 -36.36 -15.84 -14.05
N SER A 170 -35.06 -15.84 -13.81
CA SER A 170 -34.19 -14.73 -14.20
C SER A 170 -34.27 -14.45 -15.70
N LEU A 171 -34.49 -13.20 -16.03
CA LEU A 171 -34.62 -12.70 -17.40
C LEU A 171 -33.35 -11.94 -17.77
N HIS A 172 -32.60 -12.47 -18.73
CA HIS A 172 -31.43 -11.80 -19.28
C HIS A 172 -31.62 -11.65 -20.79
N PRO A 173 -31.18 -10.52 -21.39
CA PRO A 173 -31.17 -10.36 -22.83
C PRO A 173 -30.40 -11.50 -23.53
N ASP A 174 -30.87 -11.90 -24.70
CA ASP A 174 -30.19 -12.87 -25.56
C ASP A 174 -30.08 -12.32 -26.96
N ALA A 175 -28.94 -12.50 -27.66
CA ALA A 175 -28.73 -11.98 -28.99
C ALA A 175 -28.63 -13.11 -30.02
N PHE A 176 -29.16 -12.86 -31.19
CA PHE A 176 -29.17 -13.80 -32.32
C PHE A 176 -28.99 -13.10 -33.67
N PRO A 177 -28.30 -13.72 -34.63
CA PRO A 177 -28.16 -13.20 -35.98
C PRO A 177 -29.33 -13.62 -36.86
N ARG A 178 -29.83 -12.67 -37.69
CA ARG A 178 -30.81 -12.91 -38.75
C ARG A 178 -30.43 -12.05 -40.00
N ASP A 179 -30.34 -12.65 -41.13
CA ASP A 179 -30.04 -11.99 -42.43
C ASP A 179 -28.77 -11.14 -42.43
N GLY A 180 -27.76 -11.55 -41.63
CA GLY A 180 -26.49 -10.85 -41.51
C GLY A 180 -26.48 -9.67 -40.52
N GLN A 181 -27.63 -9.40 -39.89
CA GLN A 181 -27.77 -8.42 -38.79
C GLN A 181 -27.94 -9.13 -37.45
N TRP A 182 -27.56 -8.44 -36.36
CA TRP A 182 -27.73 -8.95 -35.01
C TRP A 182 -28.91 -8.24 -34.33
N TYR A 183 -29.73 -9.03 -33.68
CA TYR A 183 -30.87 -8.61 -32.88
C TYR A 183 -30.68 -9.11 -31.46
N PHE A 184 -31.25 -8.47 -30.48
CA PHE A 184 -31.36 -8.97 -29.12
C PHE A 184 -32.81 -8.90 -28.66
N GLN A 185 -33.13 -9.75 -27.73
CA GLN A 185 -34.49 -9.93 -27.26
C GLN A 185 -34.57 -9.80 -25.74
N MET A 186 -35.66 -9.22 -25.27
CA MET A 186 -35.98 -8.99 -23.87
C MET A 186 -37.42 -9.39 -23.60
N ALA A 187 -37.68 -9.96 -22.42
CA ALA A 187 -39.06 -10.34 -22.07
C ALA A 187 -39.48 -9.77 -20.70
N ALA A 188 -40.76 -9.59 -20.52
CA ALA A 188 -41.34 -9.21 -19.22
C ALA A 188 -42.63 -9.99 -18.97
N PRO A 189 -42.90 -10.39 -17.70
CA PRO A 189 -44.15 -11.01 -17.32
C PRO A 189 -45.30 -10.00 -17.32
N VAL A 190 -46.44 -10.36 -17.90
CA VAL A 190 -47.68 -9.57 -17.80
C VAL A 190 -48.52 -10.13 -16.66
N ARG A 191 -48.78 -9.32 -15.66
CA ARG A 191 -49.53 -9.72 -14.45
C ARG A 191 -50.78 -8.88 -14.22
N ASN A 192 -51.81 -9.46 -13.66
CA ASN A 192 -52.99 -8.74 -13.21
C ASN A 192 -52.68 -7.97 -11.92
N PRO A 193 -52.84 -6.63 -11.85
CA PRO A 193 -52.43 -5.85 -10.67
C PRO A 193 -53.25 -6.15 -9.39
N GLY A 194 -54.50 -6.58 -9.51
CA GLY A 194 -55.33 -6.91 -8.37
C GLY A 194 -55.05 -8.28 -7.75
N THR A 195 -54.86 -9.31 -8.60
CA THR A 195 -54.66 -10.70 -8.16
C THR A 195 -53.23 -11.15 -8.21
N ARG A 196 -52.31 -10.39 -8.83
CA ARG A 196 -50.93 -10.78 -9.19
C ARG A 196 -50.84 -12.06 -10.01
N ALA A 197 -51.98 -12.56 -10.53
CA ALA A 197 -51.98 -13.75 -11.37
C ALA A 197 -51.24 -13.45 -12.70
N MET A 198 -50.60 -14.47 -13.27
CA MET A 198 -49.91 -14.36 -14.55
C MET A 198 -50.95 -14.32 -15.66
N ALA A 199 -50.93 -13.30 -16.47
CA ALA A 199 -51.76 -13.15 -17.66
C ALA A 199 -51.07 -13.64 -18.95
N GLY A 200 -49.73 -13.57 -18.94
CA GLY A 200 -48.92 -13.97 -20.09
C GLY A 200 -47.52 -13.35 -20.04
N SER A 201 -46.85 -13.29 -21.20
CA SER A 201 -45.57 -12.65 -21.36
C SER A 201 -45.53 -11.74 -22.58
N LEU A 202 -44.73 -10.64 -22.45
CA LEU A 202 -44.34 -9.73 -23.50
C LEU A 202 -42.92 -10.04 -23.93
N LEU A 203 -42.66 -10.26 -25.21
CA LEU A 203 -41.34 -10.40 -25.78
C LEU A 203 -41.07 -9.28 -26.76
N VAL A 204 -39.95 -8.59 -26.63
CA VAL A 204 -39.53 -7.49 -27.50
C VAL A 204 -38.24 -7.89 -28.19
N VAL A 205 -38.20 -7.73 -29.52
CA VAL A 205 -37.00 -7.93 -30.35
C VAL A 205 -36.48 -6.57 -30.78
N MET A 206 -35.20 -6.32 -30.56
CA MET A 206 -34.55 -5.03 -30.83
C MET A 206 -33.32 -5.20 -31.73
N ASP A 207 -33.07 -4.20 -32.59
CA ASP A 207 -31.84 -4.17 -33.39
C ASP A 207 -30.63 -3.92 -32.50
N ALA A 208 -29.62 -4.81 -32.56
CA ALA A 208 -28.38 -4.68 -31.76
C ALA A 208 -27.53 -3.46 -32.19
N ALA A 209 -27.72 -2.92 -33.38
CA ALA A 209 -27.01 -1.74 -33.86
C ALA A 209 -27.26 -0.51 -33.00
N GLN A 210 -28.40 -0.41 -32.28
CA GLN A 210 -28.67 0.66 -31.33
C GLN A 210 -27.69 0.70 -30.13
N LEU A 211 -27.01 -0.40 -29.85
CA LEU A 211 -26.01 -0.48 -28.79
C LEU A 211 -24.63 0.06 -29.23
N ALA A 212 -24.42 0.26 -30.55
CA ALA A 212 -23.14 0.72 -31.10
C ALA A 212 -22.66 2.08 -30.52
N PRO A 213 -23.52 3.11 -30.32
CA PRO A 213 -23.09 4.37 -29.72
C PRO A 213 -22.55 4.23 -28.29
N LEU A 214 -23.03 3.24 -27.54
CA LEU A 214 -22.56 2.97 -26.16
C LEU A 214 -21.15 2.35 -26.11
N LEU A 215 -20.72 1.81 -27.26
CA LEU A 215 -19.38 1.26 -27.46
C LEU A 215 -18.40 2.30 -28.03
N ALA A 216 -18.68 3.58 -27.85
CA ALA A 216 -17.74 4.64 -28.19
C ALA A 216 -16.56 4.65 -27.17
N VAL A 217 -15.35 4.73 -27.70
CA VAL A 217 -14.14 4.86 -26.86
C VAL A 217 -14.04 6.30 -26.39
N ASN A 218 -14.02 6.51 -25.07
CA ASN A 218 -13.94 7.84 -24.46
C ASN A 218 -12.52 8.41 -24.49
N ASN A 219 -11.52 7.55 -24.36
CA ASN A 219 -10.13 7.95 -24.34
C ASN A 219 -9.61 8.16 -25.77
N GLN A 220 -9.61 9.42 -26.24
CA GLN A 220 -9.14 9.78 -27.57
C GLN A 220 -7.65 9.49 -27.81
N GLN A 221 -6.84 9.42 -26.76
CA GLN A 221 -5.40 9.12 -26.88
C GLN A 221 -5.13 7.63 -27.18
N LEU A 222 -5.94 6.75 -26.61
CA LEU A 222 -5.84 5.32 -26.85
C LEU A 222 -6.55 4.93 -28.16
N GLY A 223 -7.68 5.54 -28.44
CA GLY A 223 -8.55 5.11 -29.52
C GLY A 223 -8.88 3.63 -29.37
N GLY A 224 -9.30 2.99 -30.44
CA GLY A 224 -9.46 1.54 -30.48
C GLY A 224 -10.85 1.07 -30.87
N GLN A 225 -11.10 -0.22 -30.65
CA GLN A 225 -12.36 -0.89 -30.92
C GLN A 225 -12.95 -1.45 -29.64
N LEU A 226 -14.19 -1.10 -29.35
CA LEU A 226 -15.03 -1.77 -28.36
C LEU A 226 -16.02 -2.69 -29.10
N ALA A 227 -16.16 -3.92 -28.65
CA ALA A 227 -17.08 -4.90 -29.22
C ALA A 227 -17.86 -5.59 -28.11
N LEU A 228 -19.19 -5.68 -28.29
CA LEU A 228 -20.04 -6.55 -27.48
C LEU A 228 -19.94 -7.98 -28.02
N MET A 229 -19.57 -8.88 -27.13
CA MET A 229 -19.39 -10.30 -27.42
C MET A 229 -20.47 -11.12 -26.76
N GLN A 230 -20.95 -12.15 -27.45
CA GLN A 230 -21.78 -13.21 -26.85
C GLN A 230 -21.08 -14.55 -26.99
N SER A 231 -21.02 -15.32 -25.91
CA SER A 231 -20.44 -16.66 -25.87
C SER A 231 -21.55 -17.70 -26.02
N VAL A 232 -21.47 -18.55 -27.03
CA VAL A 232 -22.43 -19.64 -27.24
C VAL A 232 -21.64 -20.92 -27.41
N SER A 233 -21.89 -21.90 -26.52
CA SER A 233 -21.22 -23.22 -26.55
C SER A 233 -19.69 -23.15 -26.67
N GLY A 234 -19.06 -22.19 -25.90
CA GLY A 234 -17.61 -22.03 -25.86
C GLY A 234 -16.99 -21.25 -27.03
N SER A 235 -17.79 -20.70 -27.94
CA SER A 235 -17.32 -19.79 -28.99
C SER A 235 -17.91 -18.40 -28.80
N SER A 236 -17.02 -17.36 -28.70
CA SER A 236 -17.44 -15.95 -28.60
C SER A 236 -17.64 -15.34 -29.98
N ARG A 237 -18.78 -14.69 -30.21
CA ARG A 237 -19.12 -13.99 -31.44
C ARG A 237 -19.33 -12.51 -31.19
N VAL A 238 -18.94 -11.67 -32.16
CA VAL A 238 -19.21 -10.22 -32.11
C VAL A 238 -20.67 -9.96 -32.42
N VAL A 239 -21.37 -9.36 -31.48
CA VAL A 239 -22.77 -8.90 -31.68
C VAL A 239 -22.79 -7.54 -32.37
N VAL A 240 -22.06 -6.58 -31.80
CA VAL A 240 -21.92 -5.22 -32.34
C VAL A 240 -20.55 -4.66 -31.94
N SER A 241 -19.97 -3.82 -32.79
CA SER A 241 -18.69 -3.19 -32.47
C SER A 241 -18.63 -1.77 -32.99
N ASN A 242 -17.79 -0.96 -32.34
CA ASN A 242 -17.54 0.42 -32.75
C ASN A 242 -16.02 0.72 -32.66
N GLY A 243 -15.48 1.40 -33.68
CA GLY A 243 -14.07 1.74 -33.78
C GLY A 243 -13.21 0.70 -34.52
N SER A 244 -11.91 0.87 -34.49
CA SER A 244 -10.91 -0.07 -35.03
C SER A 244 -9.69 -0.13 -34.10
N GLY A 245 -9.24 -1.34 -33.78
CA GLY A 245 -8.11 -1.57 -32.90
C GLY A 245 -7.31 -2.82 -33.30
N GLY A 246 -6.12 -2.97 -32.77
CA GLY A 246 -5.22 -4.10 -33.07
C GLY A 246 -4.22 -4.40 -31.95
N GLY A 247 -4.37 -3.71 -30.81
CA GLY A 247 -3.53 -3.90 -29.62
C GLY A 247 -3.93 -5.11 -28.77
N THR A 248 -3.35 -5.20 -27.58
CA THR A 248 -3.63 -6.27 -26.62
C THR A 248 -5.08 -6.22 -26.17
N THR A 249 -5.78 -7.36 -26.31
CA THR A 249 -7.20 -7.48 -26.02
C THR A 249 -7.46 -7.49 -24.51
N VAL A 250 -8.41 -6.66 -24.05
CA VAL A 250 -8.97 -6.70 -22.69
C VAL A 250 -10.44 -7.09 -22.77
N GLU A 251 -10.88 -8.05 -21.95
CA GLU A 251 -12.25 -8.52 -21.93
C GLU A 251 -12.86 -8.37 -20.54
N ARG A 252 -14.13 -7.92 -20.48
CA ARG A 252 -14.92 -7.73 -19.26
C ARG A 252 -16.29 -8.35 -19.41
N SER A 253 -16.66 -9.21 -18.46
CA SER A 253 -18.00 -9.81 -18.41
C SER A 253 -19.05 -8.79 -18.02
N LEU A 254 -20.24 -8.90 -18.59
CA LEU A 254 -21.40 -8.13 -18.21
C LEU A 254 -22.23 -8.84 -17.12
N ARG A 255 -23.22 -8.14 -16.56
CA ARG A 255 -24.21 -8.78 -15.66
C ARG A 255 -25.10 -9.77 -16.40
N THR A 256 -25.31 -9.57 -17.69
CA THR A 256 -25.95 -10.53 -18.58
C THR A 256 -25.02 -11.73 -18.77
N PRO A 257 -25.45 -12.98 -18.40
CA PRO A 257 -24.66 -14.18 -18.62
C PRO A 257 -24.25 -14.32 -20.09
N ASP A 258 -23.06 -14.89 -20.30
CA ASP A 258 -22.49 -15.12 -21.64
C ASP A 258 -22.21 -13.86 -22.49
N TRP A 259 -22.41 -12.65 -21.94
CA TRP A 259 -22.06 -11.40 -22.60
C TRP A 259 -20.81 -10.79 -22.01
N SER A 260 -19.92 -10.26 -22.89
CA SER A 260 -18.71 -9.56 -22.47
C SER A 260 -18.41 -8.37 -23.40
N ILE A 261 -17.68 -7.39 -22.87
CA ILE A 261 -17.10 -6.31 -23.66
C ILE A 261 -15.65 -6.67 -23.95
N ARG A 262 -15.27 -6.60 -25.23
CA ARG A 262 -13.90 -6.73 -25.70
C ARG A 262 -13.39 -5.39 -26.16
N TYR A 263 -12.31 -4.91 -25.57
CA TYR A 263 -11.61 -3.70 -25.97
C TYR A 263 -10.26 -4.02 -26.59
N GLN A 264 -9.97 -3.38 -27.73
CA GLN A 264 -8.69 -3.45 -28.44
C GLN A 264 -8.20 -2.02 -28.71
N PRO A 265 -7.18 -1.50 -28.02
CA PRO A 265 -6.65 -0.16 -28.25
C PRO A 265 -6.04 -0.03 -29.66
N ALA A 266 -6.19 1.15 -30.26
CA ALA A 266 -5.62 1.44 -31.58
C ALA A 266 -4.12 1.75 -31.53
N SER A 267 -3.66 2.33 -30.44
CA SER A 267 -2.26 2.75 -30.23
C SER A 267 -1.81 2.47 -28.81
N VAL A 268 -0.50 2.31 -28.66
CA VAL A 268 0.12 2.34 -27.31
C VAL A 268 0.22 3.81 -26.90
N PRO A 269 -0.21 4.18 -25.70
CA PRO A 269 -0.09 5.56 -25.22
C PRO A 269 1.36 6.03 -25.26
N PRO A 270 1.64 7.31 -25.59
CA PRO A 270 2.98 7.82 -25.64
C PRO A 270 3.66 7.69 -24.27
N PRO A 271 4.96 7.32 -24.22
CA PRO A 271 5.67 7.16 -22.96
C PRO A 271 5.69 8.49 -22.19
N VAL A 272 5.33 8.47 -20.92
CA VAL A 272 5.41 9.64 -20.02
C VAL A 272 6.85 9.95 -19.68
N VAL A 273 7.64 8.90 -19.53
CA VAL A 273 9.06 9.02 -19.21
C VAL A 273 9.87 8.85 -20.50
N ASN A 274 10.38 9.96 -21.03
CA ASN A 274 11.26 9.91 -22.19
C ASN A 274 12.58 9.22 -21.81
N ALA A 275 12.90 8.10 -22.45
CA ALA A 275 14.13 7.33 -22.25
C ALA A 275 15.39 8.22 -22.34
N THR A 276 15.38 9.23 -23.22
CA THR A 276 16.45 10.21 -23.33
C THR A 276 16.59 11.08 -22.09
N LEU A 277 15.49 11.45 -21.46
CA LEU A 277 15.48 12.28 -20.24
C LEU A 277 16.03 11.48 -19.04
N VAL A 278 15.63 10.22 -18.89
CA VAL A 278 16.19 9.31 -17.86
C VAL A 278 17.69 9.13 -18.07
N LEU A 279 18.11 8.89 -19.30
CA LEU A 279 19.51 8.74 -19.63
C LEU A 279 20.32 10.01 -19.27
N ILE A 280 19.80 11.20 -19.57
CA ILE A 280 20.46 12.47 -19.24
C ILE A 280 20.51 12.66 -17.72
N LEU A 281 19.42 12.44 -17.00
CA LEU A 281 19.35 12.63 -15.54
C LEU A 281 20.29 11.70 -14.78
N VAL A 282 20.50 10.48 -15.27
CA VAL A 282 21.41 9.51 -14.62
C VAL A 282 22.86 9.72 -15.07
N LEU A 283 23.12 9.94 -16.37
CA LEU A 283 24.47 10.03 -16.88
C LEU A 283 25.16 11.37 -16.62
N ALA A 284 24.42 12.48 -16.53
CA ALA A 284 25.03 13.80 -16.30
C ALA A 284 25.72 13.89 -14.92
N PRO A 285 25.11 13.54 -13.79
CA PRO A 285 25.77 13.54 -12.49
C PRO A 285 26.90 12.49 -12.41
N VAL A 286 26.75 11.33 -13.05
CA VAL A 286 27.80 10.30 -13.10
C VAL A 286 29.01 10.78 -13.88
N LEU A 287 28.79 11.45 -15.00
CA LEU A 287 29.88 12.08 -15.79
C LEU A 287 30.58 13.17 -14.97
N LEU A 288 29.81 14.01 -14.28
CA LEU A 288 30.34 15.04 -13.39
C LEU A 288 31.18 14.42 -12.26
N ALA A 289 30.68 13.38 -11.61
CA ALA A 289 31.41 12.66 -10.58
C ALA A 289 32.72 12.05 -11.12
N ALA A 290 32.72 11.45 -12.30
CA ALA A 290 33.89 10.90 -12.95
C ALA A 290 34.95 11.98 -13.25
N ILE A 291 34.49 13.15 -13.71
CA ILE A 291 35.38 14.30 -13.97
C ILE A 291 35.98 14.81 -12.65
N VAL A 292 35.17 14.95 -11.58
CA VAL A 292 35.64 15.40 -10.27
C VAL A 292 36.70 14.44 -9.71
N VAL A 293 36.45 13.13 -9.76
CA VAL A 293 37.41 12.11 -9.33
C VAL A 293 38.70 12.21 -10.11
N TRP A 294 38.64 12.37 -11.45
CA TRP A 294 39.83 12.52 -12.32
C TRP A 294 40.63 13.77 -12.00
N VAL A 295 39.94 14.92 -11.77
CA VAL A 295 40.58 16.20 -11.43
C VAL A 295 41.25 16.15 -10.05
N LEU A 296 40.54 15.62 -9.03
CA LEU A 296 41.05 15.50 -7.66
C LEU A 296 42.28 14.60 -7.59
N LEU A 297 42.20 13.39 -8.18
CA LEU A 297 43.32 12.46 -8.20
C LEU A 297 44.50 12.98 -9.06
N GLY A 298 44.23 13.65 -10.17
CA GLY A 298 45.25 14.32 -10.97
C GLY A 298 45.92 15.49 -10.24
N GLY A 299 45.15 16.23 -9.44
CA GLY A 299 45.63 17.29 -8.56
C GLY A 299 46.53 16.75 -7.44
N ALA A 300 46.08 15.70 -6.77
CA ALA A 300 46.82 14.99 -5.72
C ALA A 300 48.18 14.46 -6.26
N GLN A 301 48.15 13.83 -7.42
CA GLN A 301 49.40 13.34 -8.05
C GLN A 301 50.41 14.46 -8.34
N ARG A 302 49.95 15.60 -8.84
CA ARG A 302 50.83 16.75 -9.10
C ARG A 302 51.43 17.30 -7.80
N SER A 303 50.59 17.39 -6.74
CA SER A 303 51.04 17.88 -5.43
C SER A 303 52.04 16.92 -4.75
N ILE A 304 51.77 15.61 -4.77
CA ILE A 304 52.74 14.62 -4.22
C ILE A 304 54.07 14.67 -4.99
N ARG A 305 54.03 14.78 -6.33
CA ARG A 305 55.25 14.87 -7.14
C ARG A 305 56.04 16.13 -6.81
N GLN A 306 55.41 17.26 -6.56
CA GLN A 306 56.07 18.51 -6.13
C GLN A 306 56.75 18.32 -4.77
N ASP A 307 56.05 17.74 -3.81
CA ASP A 307 56.62 17.48 -2.45
C ASP A 307 57.79 16.52 -2.52
N VAL A 308 57.69 15.42 -3.26
CA VAL A 308 58.79 14.45 -3.45
C VAL A 308 59.98 15.11 -4.13
N THR A 309 59.75 15.97 -5.15
CA THR A 309 60.85 16.68 -5.80
C THR A 309 61.52 17.68 -4.87
N ALA A 310 60.71 18.42 -4.07
CA ALA A 310 61.23 19.36 -3.06
C ALA A 310 62.07 18.65 -1.98
N LEU A 311 61.56 17.48 -1.50
CA LEU A 311 62.28 16.66 -0.55
C LEU A 311 63.59 16.07 -1.08
N THR A 312 63.56 15.61 -2.33
CA THR A 312 64.78 15.06 -2.97
C THR A 312 65.84 16.14 -3.19
N GLN A 313 65.44 17.33 -3.64
CA GLN A 313 66.36 18.48 -3.82
C GLN A 313 66.92 18.95 -2.46
N TRP A 314 66.09 18.97 -1.43
CA TRP A 314 66.53 19.30 -0.09
C TRP A 314 67.55 18.26 0.44
N ALA A 315 67.22 16.98 0.33
CA ALA A 315 68.09 15.88 0.74
C ALA A 315 69.48 15.96 0.02
N HIS A 316 69.46 16.19 -1.28
CA HIS A 316 70.69 16.35 -2.04
C HIS A 316 71.56 17.51 -1.52
N LYS A 317 70.98 18.66 -1.18
CA LYS A 317 71.66 19.82 -0.60
C LYS A 317 72.22 19.53 0.77
N VAL A 318 71.45 18.91 1.65
CA VAL A 318 71.88 18.57 3.01
C VAL A 318 72.98 17.54 3.02
N PHE A 319 72.90 16.49 2.19
CA PHE A 319 73.93 15.47 2.09
C PHE A 319 75.16 15.94 1.31
N SER A 320 75.07 17.05 0.54
CA SER A 320 76.26 17.72 -0.04
C SER A 320 76.93 18.73 0.91
N GLY A 321 76.46 18.87 2.17
CA GLY A 321 77.08 19.73 3.18
C GLY A 321 76.43 21.13 3.34
N GLU A 322 75.37 21.41 2.66
CA GLU A 322 74.67 22.69 2.79
C GLU A 322 73.67 22.63 3.98
N ARG A 323 73.67 23.63 4.85
CA ARG A 323 72.71 23.77 5.94
C ARG A 323 71.43 24.44 5.47
N VAL A 324 70.47 23.66 4.97
CA VAL A 324 69.16 24.11 4.49
C VAL A 324 68.05 23.56 5.35
N LYS A 325 67.07 24.41 5.69
CA LYS A 325 65.83 23.95 6.43
C LYS A 325 64.97 23.06 5.55
N LEU A 326 64.32 22.05 6.19
CA LEU A 326 63.33 21.21 5.52
C LEU A 326 62.21 22.10 4.86
N PRO A 327 61.89 21.95 3.58
CA PRO A 327 60.84 22.68 2.96
C PRO A 327 59.46 22.33 3.57
N ALA A 328 58.52 23.25 3.52
CA ALA A 328 57.15 22.96 3.94
C ALA A 328 56.50 21.98 2.92
N LEU A 329 56.23 20.74 3.35
CA LEU A 329 55.59 19.70 2.55
C LEU A 329 54.09 19.70 2.86
N LYS A 330 53.29 19.37 1.85
CA LYS A 330 51.81 19.42 1.93
C LYS A 330 51.20 18.06 2.34
N TRP A 331 51.92 16.96 2.08
CA TRP A 331 51.46 15.59 2.35
C TRP A 331 52.17 15.04 3.58
N ASP A 332 51.40 14.54 4.53
CA ASP A 332 51.90 14.03 5.82
C ASP A 332 52.86 12.86 5.67
N VAL A 333 52.58 11.93 4.76
CA VAL A 333 53.47 10.79 4.45
C VAL A 333 54.82 11.26 3.92
N VAL A 334 54.86 12.29 3.07
CA VAL A 334 56.09 12.87 2.51
C VAL A 334 56.83 13.71 3.59
N ALA A 335 56.08 14.40 4.44
CA ALA A 335 56.60 15.18 5.56
C ALA A 335 57.23 14.27 6.62
N ALA A 336 56.59 13.15 6.98
CA ALA A 336 57.17 12.13 7.90
C ALA A 336 58.46 11.55 7.35
N THR A 337 58.52 11.22 6.07
CA THR A 337 59.78 10.78 5.41
C THR A 337 60.88 11.88 5.49
N GLY A 338 60.48 13.15 5.31
CA GLY A 338 61.38 14.30 5.45
C GLY A 338 61.97 14.45 6.85
N GLU A 339 61.16 14.26 7.87
CA GLU A 339 61.63 14.29 9.29
C GLU A 339 62.62 13.16 9.60
N VAL A 340 62.35 11.96 9.11
CA VAL A 340 63.33 10.83 9.27
C VAL A 340 64.61 11.12 8.59
N LEU A 341 64.60 11.63 7.35
CA LEU A 341 65.81 12.03 6.64
C LEU A 341 66.56 13.18 7.33
N GLN A 342 65.85 14.14 7.93
CA GLN A 342 66.42 15.22 8.70
C GLN A 342 67.14 14.70 9.97
N ARG A 343 66.53 13.76 10.69
CA ARG A 343 67.17 13.09 11.85
C ARG A 343 68.40 12.32 11.43
N LEU A 344 68.39 11.59 10.33
CA LEU A 344 69.51 10.88 9.76
C LEU A 344 70.66 11.86 9.41
N ALA A 345 70.37 12.96 8.72
CA ALA A 345 71.33 14.00 8.35
C ALA A 345 71.99 14.62 9.60
N GLN A 346 71.24 14.86 10.69
CA GLN A 346 71.80 15.38 11.93
C GLN A 346 72.73 14.37 12.63
N VAL A 347 72.44 13.08 12.53
CA VAL A 347 73.28 12.00 13.06
C VAL A 347 74.61 11.92 12.26
N VAL A 348 74.53 12.01 10.93
CA VAL A 348 75.71 12.04 10.03
C VAL A 348 76.55 13.26 10.29
N ASP A 349 75.97 14.49 10.38
CA ASP A 349 76.70 15.72 10.67
C ASP A 349 77.43 15.67 12.06
N LYS A 350 76.75 15.08 13.09
CA LYS A 350 77.41 14.83 14.39
C LYS A 350 78.55 13.81 14.35
N ARG A 351 78.47 12.78 13.49
CA ARG A 351 79.56 11.79 13.32
C ARG A 351 80.71 12.38 12.52
N VAL A 352 80.45 13.17 11.47
CA VAL A 352 81.49 13.84 10.69
C VAL A 352 82.16 14.92 11.50
N SER A 353 81.41 15.73 12.28
CA SER A 353 82.04 16.73 13.19
C SER A 353 82.86 16.12 14.32
N LYS A 354 82.46 14.96 14.85
CA LYS A 354 83.19 14.18 15.85
C LYS A 354 84.47 13.55 15.26
N ALA A 355 84.45 13.15 14.02
CA ALA A 355 85.63 12.63 13.28
C ALA A 355 86.60 13.76 12.92
N SER A 356 86.18 14.98 12.75
CA SER A 356 87.03 16.14 12.46
C SER A 356 87.73 16.74 13.75
N GLU A 357 87.12 16.54 14.91
CA GLU A 357 87.68 16.95 16.21
C GLU A 357 88.79 15.99 16.71
N THR A 358 88.83 14.73 16.23
CA THR A 358 89.82 13.72 16.57
C THR A 358 91.01 13.70 15.65
N ALA A 359 91.20 14.60 14.69
CA ALA A 359 92.34 14.71 13.79
C ALA A 359 93.22 15.93 14.14
N ARG A 360 93.99 15.91 15.30
CA ARG A 360 95.28 16.64 15.54
C ARG A 360 96.39 15.63 15.82
N PRO A 361 97.52 15.79 15.13
CA PRO A 361 98.58 14.78 15.10
C PRO A 361 99.53 14.83 16.34
N SER A 362 99.73 13.70 16.96
CA SER A 362 100.93 13.41 17.73
C SER A 362 101.54 12.11 17.27
N ALA A 363 102.82 12.29 16.78
CA ALA A 363 103.65 11.21 16.31
C ALA A 363 104.00 10.23 17.49
N THR A 364 104.01 8.94 17.24
CA THR A 364 105.13 7.99 17.35
C THR A 364 104.63 6.52 17.44
N THR A 365 105.17 5.74 16.51
CA THR A 365 105.63 4.34 16.59
C THR A 365 104.67 3.20 16.91
N ALA A 366 104.83 2.24 15.98
CA ALA A 366 104.73 0.78 16.10
C ALA A 366 103.49 0.05 15.71
N ARG A 367 103.65 -0.71 14.63
CA ARG A 367 102.95 -1.87 14.07
C ARG A 367 103.00 -3.04 15.08
N PRO A 368 102.30 -4.21 14.90
CA PRO A 368 101.23 -4.61 14.00
C PRO A 368 100.10 -5.40 14.73
N ALA A 369 99.03 -5.70 14.13
CA ALA A 369 98.52 -7.04 13.89
C ALA A 369 96.99 -6.99 13.56
N ALA A 370 96.64 -7.76 12.58
CA ALA A 370 95.26 -7.97 12.09
C ALA A 370 94.43 -8.74 13.06
N THR A 371 93.15 -8.38 13.18
CA THR A 371 92.01 -9.33 13.30
C THR A 371 90.75 -8.68 12.79
N SER A 372 90.10 -9.41 11.90
CA SER A 372 88.77 -9.19 11.37
C SER A 372 87.71 -9.37 12.45
N SER A 373 86.77 -8.48 12.52
CA SER A 373 85.42 -8.80 13.04
C SER A 373 84.37 -7.91 12.35
N ASP A 374 83.65 -8.59 11.56
CA ASP A 374 82.35 -8.14 11.05
C ASP A 374 81.42 -7.99 12.28
N GLU A 375 81.04 -6.81 12.63
CA GLU A 375 79.83 -6.57 13.45
C GLU A 375 78.86 -5.63 12.67
N PRO A 376 77.63 -6.01 12.63
CA PRO A 376 76.59 -5.19 11.93
C PRO A 376 76.30 -3.89 12.71
N LEU A 377 76.08 -2.86 11.97
CA LEU A 377 75.95 -1.45 12.40
C LEU A 377 74.62 -1.11 13.07
N PHE A 378 73.87 -2.11 13.49
CA PHE A 378 72.59 -1.91 14.21
C PHE A 378 72.48 -2.89 15.35
N GLN A 379 72.48 -2.43 16.59
CA GLN A 379 72.11 -3.16 17.80
C GLN A 379 70.61 -3.02 17.99
N GLU A 380 69.96 -4.15 18.20
CA GLU A 380 68.53 -4.40 18.45
C GLU A 380 67.97 -3.80 19.75
N LYS A 381 68.40 -2.64 20.19
CA LYS A 381 67.94 -2.11 21.51
C LYS A 381 67.15 -0.80 21.49
N ASP A 382 66.87 -0.22 20.31
CA ASP A 382 66.14 1.05 20.20
C ASP A 382 64.92 0.95 19.26
N MET A 383 64.29 -0.22 19.14
CA MET A 383 62.94 -0.33 18.59
C MET A 383 61.94 -0.22 19.75
N LEU A 384 61.29 0.92 19.82
CA LEU A 384 60.09 1.14 20.62
C LEU A 384 59.00 0.18 20.13
N ASP A 385 58.47 -0.61 21.06
CA ASP A 385 57.25 -1.40 20.93
C ASP A 385 56.12 -0.51 20.37
N ILE A 386 55.72 -0.76 19.12
CA ILE A 386 54.44 -0.32 18.62
C ILE A 386 53.53 -1.51 18.80
N ASP A 387 52.69 -1.44 19.85
CA ASP A 387 51.53 -2.30 20.02
C ASP A 387 50.65 -2.20 18.78
N MET A 388 50.64 -3.24 17.96
CA MET A 388 49.62 -3.51 16.99
C MET A 388 48.42 -4.05 17.72
N LEU A 389 47.41 -3.21 17.85
CA LEU A 389 46.05 -3.63 18.21
C LEU A 389 45.53 -4.51 17.07
N ASP A 390 45.46 -5.81 17.35
CA ASP A 390 44.64 -6.73 16.60
C ASP A 390 43.17 -6.33 16.77
N GLY A 391 42.55 -5.85 15.71
CA GLY A 391 41.11 -5.66 15.54
C GLY A 391 40.70 -6.35 14.28
N ASP A 392 40.27 -7.60 14.41
CA ASP A 392 39.51 -8.32 13.40
C ASP A 392 38.21 -7.60 13.17
N ASP A 393 38.05 -7.02 11.98
CA ASP A 393 36.77 -6.79 11.35
C ASP A 393 36.91 -7.03 9.85
N ASP A 394 36.75 -8.29 9.46
CA ASP A 394 36.54 -8.71 8.09
C ASP A 394 35.12 -8.36 7.65
N VAL A 395 34.95 -7.21 6.99
CA VAL A 395 33.80 -6.91 6.19
C VAL A 395 34.26 -6.70 4.75
N LEU A 396 34.02 -7.70 3.94
CA LEU A 396 33.92 -7.77 2.47
C LEU A 396 34.66 -8.95 1.87
N GLY A 397 33.99 -10.12 1.88
CA GLY A 397 34.43 -11.31 1.13
C GLY A 397 34.10 -11.18 -0.35
N PHE A 398 35.10 -10.95 -1.16
CA PHE A 398 35.14 -11.38 -2.58
C PHE A 398 36.48 -12.09 -2.82
N GLY A 399 36.43 -13.41 -2.80
CA GLY A 399 37.52 -14.27 -3.22
C GLY A 399 37.03 -15.35 -4.14
N GLY A 400 37.12 -15.13 -5.45
CA GLY A 400 37.05 -16.18 -6.44
C GLY A 400 38.35 -16.94 -6.49
N GLY A 401 38.28 -18.27 -6.40
CA GLY A 401 39.34 -19.18 -6.69
C GLY A 401 38.74 -20.47 -7.24
N SER A 402 38.89 -20.65 -8.54
CA SER A 402 38.72 -21.91 -9.21
C SER A 402 39.82 -22.89 -8.79
N ASP A 403 39.47 -24.11 -8.48
CA ASP A 403 40.20 -25.30 -8.99
C ASP A 403 39.32 -26.55 -8.85
N ASP A 404 39.30 -27.23 -9.94
CA ASP A 404 38.67 -28.48 -10.31
C ASP A 404 39.37 -29.67 -9.61
N ASP A 405 38.63 -30.61 -9.05
CA ASP A 405 38.88 -32.06 -9.25
C ASP A 405 37.88 -32.95 -8.48
N GLY A 406 37.16 -33.71 -9.23
CA GLY A 406 37.03 -35.17 -9.02
C GLY A 406 36.07 -35.77 -8.02
N LEU A 407 34.81 -36.07 -8.52
CA LEU A 407 34.10 -37.37 -8.39
C LEU A 407 33.74 -37.99 -7.01
N ALA A 408 32.44 -38.20 -6.97
CA ALA A 408 31.71 -39.34 -6.41
C ALA A 408 31.02 -39.21 -5.03
N GLY A 409 29.72 -39.13 -5.12
CA GLY A 409 28.82 -40.02 -4.40
C GLY A 409 28.47 -39.67 -2.96
N ALA A 410 27.33 -39.06 -2.78
CA ALA A 410 26.24 -39.55 -1.94
C ALA A 410 25.22 -38.42 -1.78
N SER A 411 24.04 -38.69 -2.30
CA SER A 411 22.80 -37.95 -2.00
C SER A 411 22.56 -38.09 -0.50
N ALA A 412 22.90 -37.03 0.26
CA ALA A 412 22.37 -36.83 1.59
C ALA A 412 21.48 -35.62 1.49
N THR A 413 20.16 -35.82 1.52
CA THR A 413 19.17 -34.82 1.85
C THR A 413 19.63 -34.10 3.13
N PRO A 414 19.73 -32.75 3.14
CA PRO A 414 20.00 -32.06 4.40
C PRO A 414 18.85 -32.36 5.35
N ALA A 415 19.17 -32.90 6.52
CA ALA A 415 18.21 -33.03 7.61
C ALA A 415 17.63 -31.63 7.89
N VAL A 416 16.32 -31.50 7.78
CA VAL A 416 15.60 -30.32 8.26
C VAL A 416 15.92 -30.21 9.74
N GLU A 417 16.66 -29.18 10.14
CA GLU A 417 16.76 -28.80 11.54
C GLU A 417 15.35 -28.49 11.99
N GLU A 418 14.75 -29.36 12.80
CA GLU A 418 13.49 -29.08 13.48
C GLU A 418 13.74 -27.86 14.38
N VAL A 419 13.19 -26.70 13.95
CA VAL A 419 13.15 -25.51 14.80
C VAL A 419 12.33 -25.88 16.03
N SER A 420 13.00 -26.17 17.16
CA SER A 420 12.36 -26.51 18.42
C SER A 420 11.52 -25.31 18.88
N LEU A 421 10.26 -25.56 19.24
CA LEU A 421 9.42 -24.55 19.86
C LEU A 421 10.08 -24.07 21.17
N PRO A 422 10.15 -22.75 21.40
CA PRO A 422 10.52 -22.24 22.71
C PRO A 422 9.54 -22.78 23.76
N SER A 423 10.06 -23.21 24.90
CA SER A 423 9.23 -23.64 26.03
C SER A 423 8.71 -22.39 26.75
N VAL A 424 7.65 -21.81 26.19
CA VAL A 424 7.01 -20.61 26.73
C VAL A 424 5.53 -20.86 27.00
N ASP A 425 5.05 -20.40 28.13
CA ASP A 425 3.62 -20.38 28.45
C ASP A 425 2.98 -19.13 27.82
N VAL A 426 2.00 -19.36 26.96
CA VAL A 426 1.33 -18.28 26.22
C VAL A 426 0.06 -17.89 26.98
N PRO A 427 -0.01 -16.66 27.56
CA PRO A 427 -1.13 -16.23 28.37
C PRO A 427 -2.43 -16.16 27.54
N PRO A 428 -3.51 -16.87 27.91
CA PRO A 428 -4.77 -16.85 27.16
C PRO A 428 -5.45 -15.47 27.10
N GLU A 429 -5.24 -14.62 28.09
CA GLU A 429 -5.86 -13.31 28.23
C GLU A 429 -5.41 -12.30 27.17
N ILE A 430 -4.28 -12.55 26.44
CA ILE A 430 -3.87 -11.70 25.34
C ILE A 430 -4.70 -11.91 24.07
N PHE A 431 -5.41 -13.05 23.94
CA PHE A 431 -6.29 -13.37 22.79
C PHE A 431 -7.67 -12.76 23.01
N ARG A 432 -7.85 -11.53 22.56
CA ARG A 432 -9.07 -10.75 22.79
C ARG A 432 -10.11 -10.98 21.70
N ALA A 433 -11.20 -10.20 21.76
CA ALA A 433 -12.34 -10.38 20.85
C ALA A 433 -12.02 -10.16 19.37
N TYR A 434 -11.04 -9.31 19.03
CA TYR A 434 -10.73 -8.94 17.63
C TYR A 434 -9.24 -8.68 17.35
N ASP A 435 -8.38 -8.86 18.34
CA ASP A 435 -6.92 -8.75 18.20
C ASP A 435 -6.18 -9.57 19.27
N ILE A 436 -4.87 -9.62 19.17
CA ILE A 436 -4.00 -10.11 20.25
C ILE A 436 -3.33 -8.88 20.84
N ARG A 437 -3.35 -8.75 22.18
CA ARG A 437 -2.82 -7.58 22.87
C ARG A 437 -2.22 -7.90 24.21
N GLY A 438 -0.96 -7.49 24.45
CA GLY A 438 -0.26 -7.74 25.70
C GLY A 438 0.69 -6.62 26.10
N ILE A 439 1.27 -6.75 27.30
CA ILE A 439 2.31 -5.86 27.83
C ILE A 439 3.66 -6.49 27.50
N VAL A 440 4.49 -5.75 26.79
CA VAL A 440 5.83 -6.21 26.38
C VAL A 440 6.70 -6.49 27.60
N GLY A 441 7.36 -7.65 27.60
CA GLY A 441 8.18 -8.13 28.70
C GLY A 441 7.39 -8.73 29.89
N GLN A 442 6.03 -8.73 29.84
CA GLN A 442 5.20 -9.35 30.86
C GLN A 442 4.32 -10.44 30.26
N THR A 443 3.36 -10.08 29.40
CA THR A 443 2.43 -11.00 28.75
C THR A 443 2.69 -11.16 27.25
N LEU A 444 3.62 -10.41 26.69
CA LEU A 444 4.02 -10.49 25.30
C LEU A 444 5.56 -10.41 25.21
N SER A 445 6.18 -11.38 24.54
CA SER A 445 7.61 -11.45 24.27
C SER A 445 7.87 -11.99 22.87
N GLU A 446 9.08 -11.89 22.36
CA GLU A 446 9.48 -12.47 21.07
C GLU A 446 9.18 -13.96 20.99
N ASP A 447 9.46 -14.75 22.03
CA ASP A 447 9.17 -16.18 22.07
C ASP A 447 7.67 -16.47 21.99
N ILE A 448 6.85 -15.68 22.70
CA ILE A 448 5.38 -15.78 22.62
C ILE A 448 4.90 -15.45 21.20
N VAL A 449 5.41 -14.35 20.62
CA VAL A 449 5.03 -13.91 19.27
C VAL A 449 5.52 -14.90 18.21
N PHE A 450 6.68 -15.55 18.39
CA PHE A 450 7.11 -16.65 17.52
C PHE A 450 6.12 -17.82 17.52
N VAL A 451 5.64 -18.25 18.68
CA VAL A 451 4.65 -19.33 18.81
C VAL A 451 3.32 -18.92 18.19
N ILE A 452 2.87 -17.67 18.41
CA ILE A 452 1.67 -17.13 17.77
C ILE A 452 1.85 -17.07 16.25
N GLY A 453 3.02 -16.64 15.77
CA GLY A 453 3.36 -16.61 14.34
C GLY A 453 3.27 -18.01 13.70
N ARG A 454 3.73 -19.03 14.42
CA ARG A 454 3.59 -20.41 13.98
C ARG A 454 2.14 -20.88 13.93
N ALA A 455 1.29 -20.46 14.88
CA ALA A 455 -0.14 -20.74 14.84
C ALA A 455 -0.84 -20.03 13.67
N ILE A 456 -0.48 -18.76 13.41
CA ILE A 456 -1.00 -18.00 12.26
C ILE A 456 -0.59 -18.65 10.94
N GLY A 457 0.68 -19.04 10.77
CA GLY A 457 1.17 -19.75 9.59
C GLY A 457 0.47 -21.11 9.41
N SER A 458 0.19 -21.82 10.52
CA SER A 458 -0.57 -23.09 10.48
C SER A 458 -2.01 -22.88 10.05
N GLU A 459 -2.67 -21.81 10.52
CA GLU A 459 -4.03 -21.46 10.09
C GLU A 459 -4.04 -20.98 8.63
N ALA A 460 -3.02 -20.25 8.19
CA ALA A 460 -2.84 -19.87 6.80
C ALA A 460 -2.69 -21.10 5.89
N ALA A 461 -1.83 -22.04 6.25
CA ALA A 461 -1.66 -23.30 5.53
C ALA A 461 -2.96 -24.13 5.47
N ALA A 462 -3.74 -24.16 6.56
CA ALA A 462 -5.04 -24.85 6.58
C ALA A 462 -6.11 -24.19 5.68
N ARG A 463 -5.88 -22.92 5.24
CA ARG A 463 -6.71 -22.16 4.31
C ARG A 463 -6.10 -22.07 2.92
N ASP A 464 -5.08 -22.86 2.60
CA ASP A 464 -4.32 -22.81 1.34
C ASP A 464 -3.67 -21.44 1.05
N ILE A 465 -3.32 -20.68 2.10
CA ILE A 465 -2.63 -19.41 2.01
C ILE A 465 -1.12 -19.65 2.12
N GLY A 466 -0.41 -19.46 1.00
CA GLY A 466 1.05 -19.72 0.92
C GLY A 466 1.93 -18.55 1.32
N ARG A 467 1.39 -17.31 1.40
CA ARG A 467 2.17 -16.11 1.73
C ARG A 467 1.32 -15.03 2.40
N LEU A 468 1.95 -14.21 3.26
CA LEU A 468 1.31 -13.07 3.92
C LEU A 468 2.25 -11.90 4.09
N CYS A 469 1.68 -10.69 4.24
CA CYS A 469 2.43 -9.48 4.54
C CYS A 469 2.61 -9.30 6.05
N ILE A 470 3.74 -8.75 6.48
CA ILE A 470 3.97 -8.31 7.86
C ILE A 470 4.41 -6.85 7.84
N GLY A 471 3.71 -6.01 8.60
CA GLY A 471 4.07 -4.62 8.88
C GLY A 471 4.06 -4.36 10.38
N TYR A 472 4.61 -3.23 10.80
CA TYR A 472 4.67 -2.86 12.21
C TYR A 472 4.60 -1.34 12.40
N ASP A 473 4.14 -0.90 13.59
CA ASP A 473 4.04 0.50 13.98
C ASP A 473 5.36 1.08 14.52
N GLY A 474 5.35 2.34 14.94
CA GLY A 474 6.53 3.07 15.41
C GLY A 474 7.02 2.74 16.83
N ARG A 475 6.45 1.76 17.53
CA ARG A 475 6.87 1.39 18.89
C ARG A 475 8.23 0.72 18.88
N HIS A 476 9.07 0.97 19.90
CA HIS A 476 10.40 0.39 20.00
C HIS A 476 10.41 -1.14 19.95
N SER A 477 9.37 -1.78 20.46
CA SER A 477 9.26 -3.25 20.48
C SER A 477 8.75 -3.87 19.18
N SER A 478 8.21 -3.07 18.25
CA SER A 478 7.52 -3.58 17.08
C SER A 478 8.43 -4.27 16.06
N PRO A 479 9.66 -3.78 15.78
CA PRO A 479 10.58 -4.47 14.87
C PRO A 479 10.93 -5.88 15.32
N ASP A 480 11.36 -6.05 16.58
CA ASP A 480 11.78 -7.35 17.13
C ASP A 480 10.62 -8.35 17.18
N LEU A 481 9.43 -7.86 17.54
CA LEU A 481 8.21 -8.68 17.54
C LEU A 481 7.78 -9.07 16.12
N ALA A 482 7.95 -8.18 15.13
CA ALA A 482 7.66 -8.48 13.73
C ALA A 482 8.62 -9.54 13.16
N ASP A 483 9.90 -9.48 13.51
CA ASP A 483 10.89 -10.49 13.14
C ASP A 483 10.60 -11.84 13.80
N ALA A 484 10.20 -11.85 15.07
CA ALA A 484 9.81 -13.07 15.77
C ALA A 484 8.54 -13.69 15.13
N LEU A 485 7.55 -12.86 14.80
CA LEU A 485 6.35 -13.26 14.07
C LEU A 485 6.68 -13.91 12.72
N ALA A 486 7.55 -13.25 11.95
CA ALA A 486 7.97 -13.73 10.63
C ALA A 486 8.64 -15.09 10.71
N ARG A 487 9.59 -15.25 11.65
CA ARG A 487 10.25 -16.55 11.90
C ARG A 487 9.22 -17.64 12.25
N GLY A 488 8.22 -17.33 13.07
CA GLY A 488 7.15 -18.26 13.41
C GLY A 488 6.29 -18.66 12.22
N VAL A 489 5.87 -17.71 11.39
CA VAL A 489 5.08 -17.93 10.18
C VAL A 489 5.86 -18.78 9.17
N MET A 490 7.13 -18.45 8.94
CA MET A 490 8.01 -19.21 8.04
C MET A 490 8.26 -20.65 8.54
N ALA A 491 8.38 -20.84 9.86
CA ALA A 491 8.53 -22.17 10.45
C ALA A 491 7.28 -23.07 10.30
N ALA A 492 6.13 -22.48 9.95
CA ALA A 492 4.92 -23.22 9.54
C ALA A 492 4.85 -23.49 8.03
N GLY A 493 5.80 -22.97 7.23
CA GLY A 493 5.87 -23.18 5.78
C GLY A 493 5.19 -22.10 4.94
N CYS A 494 4.83 -20.94 5.53
CA CYS A 494 4.23 -19.84 4.82
C CYS A 494 5.29 -18.75 4.53
N ASP A 495 5.29 -18.21 3.29
CA ASP A 495 6.18 -17.13 2.90
C ASP A 495 5.78 -15.80 3.54
N VAL A 496 6.75 -14.95 3.83
CA VAL A 496 6.55 -13.63 4.44
C VAL A 496 7.06 -12.53 3.53
N ILE A 497 6.24 -11.48 3.36
CA ILE A 497 6.62 -10.23 2.71
C ILE A 497 6.62 -9.13 3.77
N HIS A 498 7.79 -8.65 4.16
CA HIS A 498 7.90 -7.50 5.06
C HIS A 498 7.59 -6.21 4.30
N VAL A 499 6.66 -5.41 4.82
CA VAL A 499 6.35 -4.07 4.30
C VAL A 499 6.96 -2.96 5.16
N GLY A 500 7.66 -3.33 6.24
CA GLY A 500 8.41 -2.42 7.10
C GLY A 500 7.54 -1.68 8.12
N ALA A 501 8.07 -0.57 8.62
CA ALA A 501 7.36 0.34 9.51
C ALA A 501 6.33 1.13 8.72
N VAL A 502 5.04 0.90 8.98
CA VAL A 502 3.92 1.50 8.23
C VAL A 502 2.68 1.64 9.11
N PRO A 503 1.77 2.59 8.82
CA PRO A 503 0.43 2.59 9.40
C PRO A 503 -0.35 1.31 9.09
N THR A 504 -1.26 0.93 9.99
CA THR A 504 -2.15 -0.23 9.82
C THR A 504 -2.88 -0.24 8.46
N PRO A 505 -3.48 0.86 7.97
CA PRO A 505 -4.12 0.88 6.65
C PRO A 505 -3.16 0.59 5.49
N VAL A 506 -1.88 0.96 5.61
CA VAL A 506 -0.87 0.63 4.59
C VAL A 506 -0.59 -0.86 4.53
N LEU A 507 -0.60 -1.57 5.66
CA LEU A 507 -0.54 -3.04 5.66
C LEU A 507 -1.77 -3.64 4.96
N TYR A 508 -2.98 -3.17 5.27
CA TYR A 508 -4.17 -3.64 4.58
C TYR A 508 -4.11 -3.37 3.09
N PHE A 509 -3.67 -2.18 2.68
CA PHE A 509 -3.42 -1.86 1.28
C PHE A 509 -2.39 -2.83 0.65
N ALA A 510 -1.30 -3.14 1.36
CA ALA A 510 -0.29 -4.08 0.89
C ALA A 510 -0.88 -5.46 0.56
N THR A 511 -1.83 -5.96 1.35
CA THR A 511 -2.48 -7.25 1.08
C THR A 511 -3.23 -7.27 -0.24
N HIS A 512 -3.78 -6.13 -0.67
CA HIS A 512 -4.43 -5.95 -1.97
C HIS A 512 -3.41 -5.73 -3.08
N GLN A 513 -2.45 -4.83 -2.88
CA GLN A 513 -1.44 -4.46 -3.88
C GLN A 513 -0.54 -5.64 -4.26
N LEU A 514 -0.12 -6.43 -3.27
CA LEU A 514 0.74 -7.60 -3.45
C LEU A 514 -0.05 -8.91 -3.66
N GLN A 515 -1.39 -8.81 -3.72
CA GLN A 515 -2.30 -9.93 -3.97
C GLN A 515 -2.11 -11.11 -3.00
N THR A 516 -1.75 -10.83 -1.76
CA THR A 516 -1.66 -11.85 -0.71
C THR A 516 -3.01 -12.13 -0.07
N GLY A 517 -3.90 -11.12 -0.05
CA GLY A 517 -5.16 -11.16 0.70
C GLY A 517 -4.98 -11.45 2.19
N SER A 518 -3.74 -11.48 2.68
CA SER A 518 -3.40 -11.89 4.03
C SER A 518 -2.23 -11.06 4.56
N GLY A 519 -2.30 -10.68 5.82
CA GLY A 519 -1.25 -9.92 6.47
C GLY A 519 -1.44 -9.80 7.98
N VAL A 520 -0.39 -9.47 8.69
CA VAL A 520 -0.39 -9.24 10.13
C VAL A 520 0.28 -7.91 10.43
N MET A 521 -0.41 -7.06 11.16
CA MET A 521 0.11 -5.81 11.69
C MET A 521 0.55 -5.99 13.13
N VAL A 522 1.80 -5.66 13.41
CA VAL A 522 2.35 -5.63 14.77
C VAL A 522 2.16 -4.22 15.30
N THR A 523 1.22 -4.04 16.23
CA THR A 523 0.86 -2.72 16.74
C THR A 523 0.22 -2.77 18.12
N GLY A 524 0.46 -1.73 18.90
CA GLY A 524 -0.27 -1.43 20.12
C GLY A 524 -1.45 -0.49 19.90
N SER A 525 -1.71 -0.02 18.65
CA SER A 525 -2.72 1.01 18.30
C SER A 525 -2.60 2.23 19.25
N HIS A 526 -3.70 2.68 19.85
CA HIS A 526 -3.74 3.77 20.81
C HIS A 526 -3.35 3.39 22.26
N ASN A 527 -2.84 2.19 22.52
CA ASN A 527 -2.42 1.79 23.87
C ASN A 527 -1.11 2.46 24.29
N PRO A 528 -0.79 2.51 25.62
CA PRO A 528 0.49 3.03 26.12
C PRO A 528 1.72 2.39 25.45
N ALA A 529 2.88 3.05 25.54
CA ALA A 529 4.12 2.67 24.87
C ALA A 529 4.59 1.22 25.16
N ASN A 530 4.31 0.71 26.37
CA ASN A 530 4.67 -0.64 26.81
C ASN A 530 3.71 -1.74 26.33
N TYR A 531 2.64 -1.42 25.58
CA TYR A 531 1.75 -2.39 24.97
C TYR A 531 2.17 -2.67 23.52
N ASN A 532 1.89 -3.90 23.07
CA ASN A 532 1.95 -4.26 21.67
C ASN A 532 0.94 -5.39 21.38
N GLY A 533 0.81 -5.78 20.10
CA GLY A 533 -0.14 -6.82 19.72
C GLY A 533 -0.17 -7.11 18.24
N LEU A 534 -1.19 -7.85 17.81
CA LEU A 534 -1.31 -8.33 16.44
C LEU A 534 -2.73 -8.13 15.91
N LYS A 535 -2.89 -7.40 14.80
CA LYS A 535 -4.11 -7.37 13.98
C LYS A 535 -3.90 -8.31 12.79
N ILE A 536 -4.78 -9.31 12.63
CA ILE A 536 -4.54 -10.45 11.72
C ILE A 536 -5.62 -10.47 10.64
N MET A 537 -5.20 -10.51 9.38
CA MET A 537 -6.05 -10.73 8.21
C MET A 537 -5.61 -12.00 7.48
N LEU A 538 -6.52 -12.93 7.23
CA LEU A 538 -6.28 -14.15 6.46
C LEU A 538 -7.37 -14.34 5.39
N GLY A 539 -6.98 -14.45 4.12
CA GLY A 539 -7.91 -14.64 3.01
C GLY A 539 -8.90 -13.49 2.82
N GLY A 540 -8.50 -12.25 3.10
CA GLY A 540 -9.36 -11.06 3.01
C GLY A 540 -10.38 -10.96 4.14
N GLU A 541 -10.16 -11.68 5.25
CA GLU A 541 -10.97 -11.66 6.46
C GLU A 541 -10.12 -11.26 7.66
N THR A 542 -10.50 -10.19 8.37
CA THR A 542 -9.86 -9.83 9.64
C THR A 542 -10.36 -10.77 10.74
N LEU A 543 -9.43 -11.47 11.39
CA LEU A 543 -9.78 -12.45 12.43
C LEU A 543 -10.40 -11.76 13.65
N SER A 544 -11.45 -12.38 14.17
CA SER A 544 -12.15 -11.98 15.40
C SER A 544 -12.81 -13.18 16.07
N GLY A 545 -13.21 -13.04 17.30
CA GLY A 545 -13.96 -14.06 18.07
C GLY A 545 -13.35 -15.46 17.95
N ASP A 546 -14.12 -16.40 17.40
CA ASP A 546 -13.72 -17.81 17.25
C ASP A 546 -12.43 -17.97 16.41
N GLY A 547 -12.16 -17.06 15.45
CA GLY A 547 -10.93 -17.09 14.65
C GLY A 547 -9.69 -16.82 15.51
N ILE A 548 -9.74 -15.88 16.43
CA ILE A 548 -8.67 -15.59 17.39
C ILE A 548 -8.53 -16.74 18.40
N GLN A 549 -9.66 -17.24 18.94
CA GLN A 549 -9.65 -18.36 19.89
C GLN A 549 -9.12 -19.66 19.26
N LYS A 550 -9.33 -19.86 17.97
CA LYS A 550 -8.77 -21.00 17.24
C LYS A 550 -7.23 -20.97 17.20
N LEU A 551 -6.61 -19.81 17.12
CA LEU A 551 -5.16 -19.70 17.19
C LEU A 551 -4.65 -20.13 18.58
N LEU A 552 -5.32 -19.68 19.65
CA LEU A 552 -5.01 -20.13 21.01
C LEU A 552 -5.17 -21.66 21.16
N GLN A 553 -6.26 -22.19 20.64
CA GLN A 553 -6.50 -23.65 20.66
C GLN A 553 -5.42 -24.44 19.95
N ARG A 554 -4.95 -23.98 18.76
CA ARG A 554 -3.83 -24.61 18.03
C ARG A 554 -2.57 -24.65 18.89
N ILE A 555 -2.26 -23.55 19.58
CA ILE A 555 -1.09 -23.46 20.47
C ILE A 555 -1.23 -24.48 21.62
N GLN A 556 -2.38 -24.48 22.30
CA GLN A 556 -2.63 -25.35 23.46
C GLN A 556 -2.63 -26.84 23.10
N THR A 557 -3.08 -27.19 21.91
CA THR A 557 -3.13 -28.58 21.44
C THR A 557 -1.86 -29.02 20.70
N GLY A 558 -0.93 -28.10 20.43
CA GLY A 558 0.26 -28.37 19.62
C GLY A 558 -0.04 -28.64 18.15
N ASP A 559 -1.23 -28.24 17.62
CA ASP A 559 -1.64 -28.34 16.22
C ASP A 559 -0.95 -27.25 15.39
N LEU A 560 0.38 -27.36 15.29
CA LEU A 560 1.24 -26.42 14.61
C LEU A 560 1.96 -27.07 13.45
N ALA A 561 1.75 -26.54 12.24
CA ALA A 561 2.43 -27.02 11.04
C ALA A 561 3.95 -26.81 11.15
N SER A 562 4.71 -27.66 10.46
CA SER A 562 6.16 -27.51 10.30
C SER A 562 6.47 -27.38 8.81
N GLY A 563 7.32 -26.42 8.45
CA GLY A 563 7.70 -26.14 7.09
C GLY A 563 8.83 -25.13 7.02
N GLN A 564 9.13 -24.69 5.83
CA GLN A 564 10.15 -23.66 5.60
C GLN A 564 9.60 -22.66 4.58
N GLY A 565 9.25 -21.47 5.03
CA GLY A 565 8.87 -20.33 4.19
C GLY A 565 10.06 -19.46 3.82
N ALA A 566 9.90 -18.65 2.78
CA ALA A 566 10.88 -17.66 2.35
C ALA A 566 10.48 -16.26 2.86
N GLN A 567 11.47 -15.38 3.00
CA GLN A 567 11.27 -13.99 3.37
C GLN A 567 11.65 -13.06 2.21
N SER A 568 10.85 -12.03 2.00
CA SER A 568 11.14 -10.93 1.08
C SER A 568 10.69 -9.61 1.70
N SER A 569 11.06 -8.48 1.09
CA SER A 569 10.64 -7.14 1.54
C SER A 569 10.14 -6.34 0.35
N GLU A 570 9.06 -5.57 0.55
CA GLU A 570 8.45 -4.70 -0.45
C GLU A 570 8.03 -3.37 0.18
N ASP A 571 8.46 -2.26 -0.38
CA ASP A 571 8.00 -0.93 0.03
C ASP A 571 6.74 -0.54 -0.76
N VAL A 572 5.60 -0.46 -0.08
CA VAL A 572 4.30 -0.11 -0.67
C VAL A 572 3.86 1.32 -0.36
N ARG A 573 4.63 2.09 0.44
CA ARG A 573 4.28 3.43 0.92
C ARG A 573 4.00 4.38 -0.25
N ARG A 574 4.87 4.41 -1.24
CA ARG A 574 4.67 5.26 -2.42
C ARG A 574 3.42 4.85 -3.22
N ALA A 575 3.20 3.56 -3.43
CA ALA A 575 2.03 3.06 -4.13
C ALA A 575 0.71 3.39 -3.40
N TYR A 576 0.73 3.38 -2.06
CA TYR A 576 -0.40 3.79 -1.23
C TYR A 576 -0.72 5.29 -1.40
N LEU A 577 0.29 6.16 -1.30
CA LEU A 577 0.13 7.61 -1.53
C LEU A 577 -0.38 7.88 -2.95
N ASP A 578 0.24 7.29 -3.98
CA ASP A 578 -0.17 7.46 -5.38
C ASP A 578 -1.62 7.02 -5.61
N ARG A 579 -2.07 5.96 -4.92
CA ARG A 579 -3.45 5.47 -5.03
C ARG A 579 -4.45 6.46 -4.42
N ILE A 580 -4.12 7.10 -3.30
CA ILE A 580 -4.98 8.12 -2.67
C ILE A 580 -4.96 9.40 -3.50
N VAL A 581 -3.79 9.93 -3.84
CA VAL A 581 -3.65 11.16 -4.64
C VAL A 581 -4.30 11.01 -6.02
N GLY A 582 -4.26 9.81 -6.60
CA GLY A 582 -4.96 9.53 -7.86
C GLY A 582 -6.48 9.43 -7.74
N ASP A 583 -7.03 9.31 -6.53
CA ASP A 583 -8.45 9.18 -6.24
C ASP A 583 -9.08 10.51 -5.77
N ILE A 584 -8.36 11.29 -4.98
CA ILE A 584 -8.83 12.47 -4.27
C ILE A 584 -8.44 13.74 -5.02
N ALA A 585 -9.37 14.68 -5.12
CA ALA A 585 -9.14 15.99 -5.72
C ALA A 585 -9.60 17.11 -4.76
N VAL A 586 -8.66 17.81 -4.14
CA VAL A 586 -8.95 18.98 -3.32
C VAL A 586 -9.07 20.21 -4.22
N ALA A 587 -10.25 20.81 -4.30
CA ALA A 587 -10.55 21.89 -5.25
C ALA A 587 -9.90 23.23 -4.89
N ALA A 588 -9.72 23.50 -3.58
CA ALA A 588 -9.04 24.69 -3.07
C ALA A 588 -8.04 24.28 -1.99
N PRO A 589 -6.84 24.90 -1.95
CA PRO A 589 -5.86 24.58 -0.94
C PRO A 589 -6.39 24.97 0.46
N LEU A 590 -6.26 24.05 1.41
CA LEU A 590 -6.63 24.24 2.81
C LEU A 590 -5.36 24.32 3.66
N LYS A 591 -5.39 25.13 4.72
CA LYS A 591 -4.34 25.15 5.73
C LYS A 591 -4.68 24.15 6.85
N VAL A 592 -3.87 23.12 7.00
CA VAL A 592 -4.14 21.94 7.84
C VAL A 592 -3.08 21.83 8.94
N VAL A 593 -3.49 21.78 10.21
CA VAL A 593 -2.61 21.30 11.29
C VAL A 593 -2.80 19.81 11.44
N LEU A 594 -1.70 19.06 11.40
CA LEU A 594 -1.71 17.61 11.40
C LEU A 594 -0.95 17.08 12.61
N ASP A 595 -1.64 16.40 13.52
CA ASP A 595 -1.11 15.83 14.75
C ASP A 595 -1.05 14.32 14.67
N ALA A 596 0.15 13.77 14.68
CA ALA A 596 0.36 12.31 14.69
C ALA A 596 0.62 11.75 16.09
N GLY A 597 0.71 12.57 17.12
CA GLY A 597 1.02 12.13 18.50
C GLY A 597 2.27 11.26 18.59
N ASN A 598 3.29 11.52 17.76
CA ASN A 598 4.49 10.68 17.56
C ASN A 598 4.20 9.26 17.05
N GLY A 599 3.00 8.97 16.57
CA GLY A 599 2.63 7.69 15.95
C GLY A 599 3.16 7.54 14.52
N ILE A 600 3.04 6.32 13.98
CA ILE A 600 3.60 5.95 12.67
C ILE A 600 2.96 6.72 11.48
N ALA A 601 1.75 7.27 11.65
CA ALA A 601 1.10 8.11 10.64
C ALA A 601 1.90 9.38 10.33
N GLY A 602 2.73 9.86 11.26
CA GLY A 602 3.56 11.06 11.12
C GLY A 602 4.54 11.02 9.96
N GLU A 603 4.94 9.84 9.50
CA GLU A 603 5.81 9.68 8.34
C GLU A 603 5.08 9.96 7.02
N LEU A 604 3.83 9.51 6.87
CA LEU A 604 3.11 9.53 5.59
C LEU A 604 2.03 10.61 5.50
N ALA A 605 1.37 10.95 6.61
CA ALA A 605 0.24 11.86 6.58
C ALA A 605 0.59 13.30 6.14
N PRO A 606 1.72 13.92 6.57
CA PRO A 606 2.12 15.22 6.04
C PRO A 606 2.37 15.17 4.54
N MET A 607 3.10 14.17 4.05
CA MET A 607 3.38 13.98 2.63
C MET A 607 2.09 13.84 1.80
N LEU A 608 1.13 13.05 2.29
CA LEU A 608 -0.15 12.86 1.64
C LEU A 608 -0.90 14.18 1.49
N VAL A 609 -1.02 14.94 2.58
CA VAL A 609 -1.81 16.18 2.61
C VAL A 609 -1.15 17.29 1.78
N GLU A 610 0.20 17.35 1.76
CA GLU A 610 0.96 18.23 0.87
C GLU A 610 0.77 17.88 -0.60
N GLU A 611 0.82 16.58 -0.96
CA GLU A 611 0.61 16.12 -2.34
C GLU A 611 -0.84 16.35 -2.82
N LEU A 612 -1.81 16.42 -1.92
CA LEU A 612 -3.18 16.86 -2.22
C LEU A 612 -3.30 18.38 -2.43
N GLY A 613 -2.21 19.13 -2.27
CA GLY A 613 -2.14 20.59 -2.53
C GLY A 613 -2.50 21.45 -1.33
N CYS A 614 -2.55 20.92 -0.12
CA CYS A 614 -2.82 21.66 1.11
C CYS A 614 -1.54 22.22 1.74
N ASP A 615 -1.68 23.29 2.55
CA ASP A 615 -0.61 23.87 3.36
C ASP A 615 -0.58 23.17 4.73
N VAL A 616 0.46 22.39 4.99
CA VAL A 616 0.55 21.50 6.17
C VAL A 616 1.40 22.12 7.28
N ILE A 617 0.87 22.13 8.48
CA ILE A 617 1.60 22.44 9.70
C ILE A 617 1.70 21.15 10.52
N PRO A 618 2.86 20.47 10.49
CA PRO A 618 3.04 19.25 11.25
C PRO A 618 3.15 19.53 12.76
N LEU A 619 2.49 18.68 13.55
CA LEU A 619 2.55 18.64 15.00
C LEU A 619 2.84 17.22 15.43
N TYR A 620 3.94 17.00 16.18
CA TYR A 620 4.35 15.68 16.69
C TYR A 620 4.37 14.56 15.63
N CYS A 621 4.86 14.90 14.41
CA CYS A 621 4.94 13.96 13.27
C CYS A 621 6.24 13.15 13.25
N GLU A 622 7.23 13.46 14.09
CA GLU A 622 8.41 12.60 14.27
C GLU A 622 8.00 11.32 15.02
N VAL A 623 8.24 10.16 14.40
CA VAL A 623 7.85 8.87 15.00
C VAL A 623 8.72 8.58 16.22
N ASP A 624 8.08 8.37 17.38
CA ASP A 624 8.75 8.05 18.63
C ASP A 624 7.88 7.08 19.45
N GLY A 625 8.39 5.87 19.69
CA GLY A 625 7.67 4.80 20.39
C GLY A 625 7.35 5.08 21.86
N ASP A 626 7.96 6.11 22.46
CA ASP A 626 7.67 6.57 23.83
C ASP A 626 6.49 7.55 23.91
N PHE A 627 6.05 8.14 22.77
CA PHE A 627 4.98 9.14 22.70
C PHE A 627 5.17 10.32 23.66
N PRO A 628 6.30 11.05 23.58
CA PRO A 628 6.74 11.99 24.62
C PRO A 628 5.85 13.23 24.81
N ASN A 629 5.03 13.61 23.80
CA ASN A 629 4.24 14.82 23.84
C ASN A 629 2.85 14.58 24.44
N HIS A 630 2.10 13.67 23.86
CA HIS A 630 0.83 13.19 24.39
C HIS A 630 0.55 11.78 23.89
N HIS A 631 -0.37 11.10 24.55
CA HIS A 631 -0.80 9.79 24.15
C HIS A 631 -1.54 9.84 22.79
N PRO A 632 -1.18 9.03 21.78
CA PRO A 632 -1.79 9.09 20.43
C PRO A 632 -3.17 8.42 20.41
N ASP A 633 -4.14 9.08 21.04
CA ASP A 633 -5.53 8.66 21.13
C ASP A 633 -6.44 9.89 20.92
N PRO A 634 -6.90 10.16 19.68
CA PRO A 634 -7.74 11.30 19.37
C PRO A 634 -9.17 11.21 19.96
N GLY A 635 -9.54 10.07 20.53
CA GLY A 635 -10.79 9.90 21.25
C GLY A 635 -10.85 10.64 22.60
N LYS A 636 -9.73 11.17 23.07
CA LYS A 636 -9.62 11.89 24.36
C LYS A 636 -9.40 13.37 24.15
N PRO A 637 -10.30 14.27 24.60
CA PRO A 637 -10.16 15.72 24.44
C PRO A 637 -8.84 16.28 24.96
N ALA A 638 -8.29 15.72 26.04
CA ALA A 638 -7.01 16.16 26.60
C ALA A 638 -5.83 16.00 25.62
N ASN A 639 -5.87 14.98 24.75
CA ASN A 639 -4.84 14.72 23.77
C ASN A 639 -4.96 15.64 22.53
N LEU A 640 -6.08 16.35 22.37
CA LEU A 640 -6.32 17.29 21.28
C LEU A 640 -6.03 18.76 21.69
N ALA A 641 -5.61 19.00 22.93
CA ALA A 641 -5.43 20.37 23.46
C ALA A 641 -4.39 21.17 22.66
N ASP A 642 -3.26 20.57 22.32
CA ASP A 642 -2.19 21.21 21.54
C ASP A 642 -2.61 21.42 20.09
N LEU A 643 -3.32 20.46 19.49
CA LEU A 643 -3.91 20.58 18.16
C LEU A 643 -4.89 21.77 18.11
N ILE A 644 -5.81 21.89 19.08
CA ILE A 644 -6.76 23.00 19.18
C ILE A 644 -6.02 24.35 19.28
N ALA A 645 -5.04 24.44 20.18
CA ALA A 645 -4.24 25.64 20.36
C ALA A 645 -3.49 26.02 19.08
N ARG A 646 -2.94 25.04 18.38
CA ARG A 646 -2.19 25.27 17.14
C ARG A 646 -3.09 25.69 15.99
N VAL A 647 -4.26 25.06 15.81
CA VAL A 647 -5.27 25.45 14.80
C VAL A 647 -5.67 26.91 14.98
N GLN A 648 -5.99 27.31 16.21
CA GLN A 648 -6.38 28.69 16.50
C GLN A 648 -5.25 29.69 16.31
N ALA A 649 -4.02 29.36 16.75
CA ALA A 649 -2.85 30.25 16.63
C ALA A 649 -2.47 30.48 15.16
N GLU A 650 -2.50 29.42 14.34
CA GLU A 650 -2.17 29.47 12.93
C GLU A 650 -3.32 29.91 12.04
N LYS A 651 -4.53 30.02 12.59
CA LYS A 651 -5.78 30.24 11.84
C LYS A 651 -5.92 29.22 10.71
N ALA A 652 -5.71 27.96 11.04
CA ALA A 652 -5.84 26.87 10.10
C ALA A 652 -7.32 26.60 9.81
N ASP A 653 -7.61 26.08 8.63
CA ASP A 653 -8.96 25.75 8.20
C ASP A 653 -9.47 24.49 8.93
N ILE A 654 -8.55 23.59 9.31
CA ILE A 654 -8.88 22.35 10.02
C ILE A 654 -7.66 21.78 10.75
N GLY A 655 -7.90 21.03 11.83
CA GLY A 655 -6.93 20.19 12.52
C GLY A 655 -7.30 18.71 12.36
N LEU A 656 -6.31 17.88 12.05
CA LEU A 656 -6.44 16.43 11.89
C LEU A 656 -5.53 15.73 12.89
N ALA A 657 -6.05 14.73 13.61
CA ALA A 657 -5.28 13.92 14.55
C ALA A 657 -5.39 12.43 14.20
N PHE A 658 -4.28 11.69 14.35
CA PHE A 658 -4.23 10.26 14.12
C PHE A 658 -3.88 9.51 15.41
N ASP A 659 -4.32 8.26 15.51
CA ASP A 659 -3.87 7.39 16.60
C ASP A 659 -2.52 6.72 16.28
N GLY A 660 -2.00 5.94 17.23
CA GLY A 660 -0.63 5.42 17.17
C GLY A 660 -0.29 4.61 15.94
N ASP A 661 -1.25 3.95 15.30
CA ASP A 661 -1.08 3.17 14.08
C ASP A 661 -1.89 3.71 12.88
N GLY A 662 -2.50 4.88 13.00
CA GLY A 662 -3.05 5.65 11.89
C GLY A 662 -4.35 5.12 11.28
N ASP A 663 -5.08 4.25 11.97
CA ASP A 663 -6.36 3.73 11.49
C ASP A 663 -7.58 4.51 12.01
N ARG A 664 -7.36 5.55 12.85
CA ARG A 664 -8.39 6.47 13.35
C ARG A 664 -8.10 7.91 12.99
N LEU A 665 -9.18 8.67 12.84
CA LEU A 665 -9.14 10.10 12.58
C LEU A 665 -9.90 10.88 13.64
N GLY A 666 -9.24 11.87 14.24
CA GLY A 666 -9.83 12.94 15.04
C GLY A 666 -9.83 14.26 14.26
N VAL A 667 -10.84 15.08 14.46
CA VAL A 667 -11.04 16.33 13.71
C VAL A 667 -11.32 17.49 14.64
N VAL A 668 -10.64 18.62 14.38
CA VAL A 668 -10.83 19.91 15.07
C VAL A 668 -11.09 20.98 14.02
N THR A 669 -12.19 21.73 14.15
CA THR A 669 -12.55 22.80 13.22
C THR A 669 -11.63 24.02 13.37
N ASN A 670 -11.74 24.97 12.44
CA ASN A 670 -11.04 26.26 12.45
C ASN A 670 -11.27 27.08 13.75
N SER A 671 -12.42 26.91 14.41
CA SER A 671 -12.72 27.57 15.71
C SER A 671 -12.14 26.82 16.92
N GLY A 672 -11.63 25.58 16.75
CA GLY A 672 -11.14 24.72 17.82
C GLY A 672 -12.20 23.77 18.37
N LYS A 673 -13.37 23.65 17.72
CA LYS A 673 -14.41 22.68 18.11
C LYS A 673 -13.98 21.27 17.69
N ILE A 674 -14.08 20.30 18.62
CA ILE A 674 -13.87 18.87 18.31
C ILE A 674 -15.10 18.35 17.59
N ILE A 675 -14.89 17.71 16.44
CA ILE A 675 -15.92 16.98 15.70
C ILE A 675 -15.77 15.49 16.01
N TRP A 676 -16.76 14.98 16.72
CA TRP A 676 -16.80 13.55 17.08
C TRP A 676 -17.02 12.67 15.85
N PRO A 677 -16.51 11.43 15.85
CA PRO A 677 -16.54 10.53 14.68
C PRO A 677 -17.93 10.25 14.11
N ASP A 678 -18.97 10.21 14.94
CA ASP A 678 -20.35 10.05 14.50
C ASP A 678 -20.89 11.27 13.74
N ARG A 679 -20.46 12.50 14.08
CA ARG A 679 -20.76 13.72 13.31
C ARG A 679 -19.93 13.79 12.03
N LEU A 680 -18.67 13.38 12.08
CA LEU A 680 -17.84 13.24 10.89
C LEU A 680 -18.46 12.24 9.92
N LEU A 681 -18.99 11.12 10.44
CA LEU A 681 -19.69 10.11 9.65
C LEU A 681 -20.98 10.65 9.01
N MET A 682 -21.68 11.62 9.63
CA MET A 682 -22.82 12.30 8.99
C MET A 682 -22.40 13.04 7.71
N LEU A 683 -21.29 13.76 7.75
CA LEU A 683 -20.73 14.44 6.58
C LEU A 683 -20.35 13.43 5.48
N PHE A 684 -19.64 12.38 5.83
CA PHE A 684 -19.25 11.34 4.87
C PHE A 684 -20.45 10.58 4.31
N ALA A 685 -21.47 10.31 5.13
CA ALA A 685 -22.70 9.66 4.67
C ALA A 685 -23.45 10.52 3.66
N ARG A 686 -23.59 11.83 3.93
CA ARG A 686 -24.19 12.79 2.98
C ARG A 686 -23.45 12.79 1.64
N ASP A 687 -22.11 12.81 1.69
CA ASP A 687 -21.26 12.78 0.50
C ASP A 687 -21.38 11.46 -0.28
N VAL A 688 -21.17 10.32 0.36
CA VAL A 688 -21.19 8.98 -0.27
C VAL A 688 -22.58 8.66 -0.82
N VAL A 689 -23.65 8.90 -0.05
CA VAL A 689 -25.02 8.60 -0.45
C VAL A 689 -25.49 9.50 -1.60
N SER A 690 -25.03 10.77 -1.65
CA SER A 690 -25.37 11.68 -2.75
C SER A 690 -24.94 11.13 -4.12
N ARG A 691 -23.82 10.40 -4.16
CA ARG A 691 -23.33 9.74 -5.38
C ARG A 691 -23.88 8.32 -5.54
N ASN A 692 -24.34 7.69 -4.44
CA ASN A 692 -24.79 6.30 -4.42
C ASN A 692 -26.16 6.21 -3.70
N PRO A 693 -27.25 6.71 -4.29
CA PRO A 693 -28.57 6.67 -3.66
C PRO A 693 -28.99 5.24 -3.31
N GLY A 694 -29.49 5.06 -2.09
CA GLY A 694 -29.85 3.75 -1.55
C GLY A 694 -28.69 2.94 -0.94
N ALA A 695 -27.48 3.51 -0.86
CA ALA A 695 -26.33 2.85 -0.24
C ALA A 695 -26.59 2.52 1.22
N ASP A 696 -26.09 1.36 1.64
CA ASP A 696 -26.00 0.98 3.06
C ASP A 696 -24.87 1.75 3.73
N VAL A 697 -25.15 2.32 4.90
CA VAL A 697 -24.18 2.98 5.77
C VAL A 697 -24.24 2.31 7.15
N LEU A 698 -23.13 1.71 7.56
CA LEU A 698 -23.02 1.05 8.85
C LEU A 698 -22.48 2.02 9.91
N TYR A 699 -22.95 1.88 11.15
CA TYR A 699 -22.44 2.60 12.29
C TYR A 699 -22.59 1.79 13.58
N ASP A 700 -21.70 2.05 14.55
CA ASP A 700 -21.73 1.29 15.78
C ASP A 700 -22.81 1.78 16.77
N VAL A 701 -23.14 0.93 17.74
CA VAL A 701 -24.19 1.20 18.77
C VAL A 701 -23.89 2.44 19.64
N LYS A 702 -22.67 2.97 19.62
CA LYS A 702 -22.25 4.15 20.37
C LYS A 702 -22.53 5.46 19.64
N CYS A 703 -22.81 5.41 18.35
CA CYS A 703 -23.07 6.59 17.54
C CYS A 703 -24.40 7.29 17.90
N SER A 704 -24.45 8.60 17.65
CA SER A 704 -25.62 9.46 17.84
C SER A 704 -26.85 8.88 17.13
N ARG A 705 -28.00 9.01 17.78
CA ARG A 705 -29.31 8.68 17.15
C ARG A 705 -29.60 9.52 15.91
N ARG A 706 -29.05 10.74 15.85
CA ARG A 706 -29.22 11.68 14.72
C ARG A 706 -28.64 11.14 13.43
N LEU A 707 -27.60 10.28 13.50
CA LEU A 707 -26.91 9.73 12.33
C LEU A 707 -27.86 8.94 11.43
N ALA A 708 -28.76 8.12 11.99
CA ALA A 708 -29.74 7.36 11.21
C ALA A 708 -30.69 8.26 10.40
N GLY A 709 -31.11 9.40 11.01
CA GLY A 709 -31.93 10.42 10.33
C GLY A 709 -31.18 11.03 9.15
N VAL A 710 -29.96 11.51 9.36
CA VAL A 710 -29.13 12.14 8.33
C VAL A 710 -28.86 11.18 7.16
N ILE A 711 -28.53 9.91 7.44
CA ILE A 711 -28.35 8.90 6.38
C ILE A 711 -29.64 8.71 5.56
N SER A 712 -30.78 8.61 6.24
CA SER A 712 -32.09 8.41 5.58
C SER A 712 -32.50 9.63 4.76
N GLU A 713 -32.33 10.85 5.27
CA GLU A 713 -32.58 12.10 4.58
C GLU A 713 -31.71 12.27 3.35
N ALA A 714 -30.46 11.82 3.38
CA ALA A 714 -29.58 11.76 2.22
C ALA A 714 -30.02 10.72 1.17
N GLY A 715 -30.95 9.80 1.53
CA GLY A 715 -31.43 8.72 0.66
C GLY A 715 -30.70 7.40 0.82
N GLY A 716 -29.91 7.22 1.91
CA GLY A 716 -29.21 5.98 2.25
C GLY A 716 -30.01 5.07 3.19
N ARG A 717 -29.45 3.91 3.50
CA ARG A 717 -30.03 2.95 4.46
C ARG A 717 -29.12 2.83 5.69
N PRO A 718 -29.53 3.33 6.86
CA PRO A 718 -28.75 3.23 8.09
C PRO A 718 -28.80 1.82 8.65
N ILE A 719 -27.64 1.26 9.02
CA ILE A 719 -27.53 -0.06 9.64
C ILE A 719 -26.67 0.07 10.92
N MET A 720 -27.30 -0.06 12.07
CA MET A 720 -26.59 -0.10 13.36
C MET A 720 -25.98 -1.48 13.60
N TRP A 721 -24.72 -1.55 14.04
CA TRP A 721 -23.99 -2.79 14.25
C TRP A 721 -23.16 -2.78 15.53
N LYS A 722 -22.48 -3.90 15.79
CA LYS A 722 -21.57 -4.08 16.94
C LYS A 722 -20.32 -3.24 16.80
N THR A 723 -19.79 -2.72 17.91
CA THR A 723 -18.48 -2.07 17.97
C THR A 723 -17.35 -3.09 17.79
N GLY A 724 -16.37 -2.76 16.95
CA GLY A 724 -15.16 -3.53 16.69
C GLY A 724 -14.81 -3.53 15.20
N HIS A 725 -13.65 -2.96 14.87
CA HIS A 725 -13.22 -2.75 13.48
C HIS A 725 -13.28 -4.00 12.59
N SER A 726 -12.96 -5.19 13.14
CA SER A 726 -13.05 -6.46 12.41
C SER A 726 -14.50 -6.88 12.18
N LEU A 727 -15.40 -6.62 13.14
CA LEU A 727 -16.84 -6.91 13.01
C LEU A 727 -17.50 -5.98 11.99
N MET A 728 -17.06 -4.71 11.93
CA MET A 728 -17.51 -3.76 10.93
C MET A 728 -17.08 -4.18 9.53
N LYS A 729 -15.80 -4.55 9.33
CA LYS A 729 -15.30 -5.04 8.03
C LYS A 729 -16.05 -6.30 7.57
N ALA A 730 -16.30 -7.23 8.46
CA ALA A 730 -17.09 -8.44 8.15
C ALA A 730 -18.53 -8.10 7.72
N LYS A 731 -19.17 -7.15 8.43
CA LYS A 731 -20.54 -6.73 8.13
C LYS A 731 -20.63 -5.92 6.84
N MET A 732 -19.64 -5.07 6.55
CA MET A 732 -19.55 -4.37 5.25
C MET A 732 -19.45 -5.36 4.10
N LYS A 733 -18.63 -6.40 4.23
CA LYS A 733 -18.50 -7.46 3.21
C LYS A 733 -19.79 -8.24 3.02
N GLU A 734 -20.53 -8.52 4.11
CA GLU A 734 -21.83 -9.22 4.08
C GLU A 734 -22.92 -8.40 3.37
N THR A 735 -23.01 -7.09 3.68
CA THR A 735 -24.09 -6.20 3.20
C THR A 735 -23.75 -5.50 1.89
N GLY A 736 -22.46 -5.39 1.55
CA GLY A 736 -21.98 -4.54 0.46
C GLY A 736 -22.05 -3.05 0.78
N ALA A 737 -22.04 -2.68 2.08
CA ALA A 737 -22.09 -1.29 2.50
C ALA A 737 -20.93 -0.48 1.96
N LEU A 738 -21.23 0.75 1.53
CA LEU A 738 -20.25 1.64 0.90
C LEU A 738 -19.53 2.55 1.89
N LEU A 739 -20.05 2.66 3.11
CA LEU A 739 -19.44 3.44 4.19
C LEU A 739 -19.75 2.77 5.52
N ALA A 740 -18.79 2.79 6.42
CA ALA A 740 -19.01 2.46 7.82
C ALA A 740 -18.21 3.38 8.74
N GLY A 741 -18.63 3.49 10.00
CA GLY A 741 -17.89 4.25 11.00
C GLY A 741 -18.22 3.86 12.42
N GLU A 742 -17.25 4.05 13.31
CA GLU A 742 -17.36 3.82 14.73
C GLU A 742 -17.11 5.11 15.52
N MET A 743 -17.74 5.22 16.67
CA MET A 743 -17.50 6.33 17.60
C MET A 743 -16.05 6.42 18.08
N SER A 744 -15.29 5.34 17.94
CA SER A 744 -13.85 5.28 18.25
C SER A 744 -12.95 5.99 17.25
N GLY A 745 -13.48 6.43 16.10
CA GLY A 745 -12.71 7.11 15.05
C GLY A 745 -12.32 6.24 13.85
N HIS A 746 -12.61 4.94 13.88
CA HIS A 746 -12.45 4.09 12.70
C HIS A 746 -13.50 4.43 11.66
N ILE A 747 -13.07 4.78 10.46
CA ILE A 747 -13.93 5.05 9.30
C ILE A 747 -13.50 4.13 8.15
N PHE A 748 -14.49 3.54 7.48
CA PHE A 748 -14.31 2.51 6.46
C PHE A 748 -15.01 2.95 5.18
N PHE A 749 -14.27 3.20 4.13
CA PHE A 749 -14.83 3.51 2.82
C PHE A 749 -14.83 2.25 1.93
N GLY A 750 -16.01 1.75 1.57
CA GLY A 750 -16.19 0.76 0.52
C GLY A 750 -16.40 1.41 -0.86
N GLU A 751 -16.80 2.68 -0.88
CA GLU A 751 -16.90 3.52 -2.06
C GLU A 751 -15.54 4.11 -2.39
N ARG A 752 -15.03 3.84 -3.60
CA ARG A 752 -13.72 4.29 -4.11
C ARG A 752 -12.51 3.69 -3.38
N TRP A 753 -12.70 2.98 -2.26
CA TRP A 753 -11.66 2.37 -1.43
C TRP A 753 -11.97 0.90 -1.12
N TYR A 754 -11.15 0.24 -0.33
CA TYR A 754 -11.17 -1.22 -0.14
C TYR A 754 -12.04 -1.72 1.02
N GLY A 755 -12.66 -0.83 1.81
CA GLY A 755 -13.54 -1.19 2.92
C GLY A 755 -12.84 -1.55 4.24
N PHE A 756 -11.58 -1.19 4.40
CA PHE A 756 -10.89 -1.25 5.68
C PHE A 756 -10.83 0.13 6.36
N ASP A 757 -10.56 0.13 7.66
CA ASP A 757 -10.36 1.32 8.49
C ASP A 757 -9.07 2.05 8.08
N ASP A 758 -9.22 3.34 7.75
CA ASP A 758 -8.11 4.14 7.21
C ASP A 758 -8.24 5.61 7.61
N GLY A 759 -7.44 6.01 8.61
CA GLY A 759 -7.42 7.40 9.08
C GLY A 759 -6.89 8.37 8.02
N LEU A 760 -5.85 7.97 7.27
CA LEU A 760 -5.22 8.82 6.25
C LEU A 760 -6.15 9.02 5.05
N TYR A 761 -6.79 7.96 4.55
CA TYR A 761 -7.78 8.08 3.48
C TYR A 761 -9.01 8.89 3.92
N SER A 762 -9.45 8.70 5.17
CA SER A 762 -10.56 9.48 5.74
C SER A 762 -10.22 10.97 5.85
N ALA A 763 -8.98 11.30 6.22
CA ALA A 763 -8.49 12.67 6.21
C ALA A 763 -8.50 13.26 4.78
N ALA A 764 -8.01 12.53 3.79
CA ALA A 764 -8.01 12.94 2.39
C ALA A 764 -9.45 13.17 1.86
N ARG A 765 -10.41 12.28 2.20
CA ARG A 765 -11.84 12.44 1.85
C ARG A 765 -12.48 13.67 2.53
N LEU A 766 -12.10 13.96 3.77
CA LEU A 766 -12.56 15.16 4.45
C LEU A 766 -12.04 16.43 3.75
N LEU A 767 -10.76 16.47 3.39
CA LEU A 767 -10.17 17.59 2.67
C LEU A 767 -10.78 17.76 1.26
N GLU A 768 -11.12 16.65 0.55
CA GLU A 768 -11.86 16.69 -0.71
C GLU A 768 -13.21 17.41 -0.55
N ILE A 769 -13.96 17.07 0.50
CA ILE A 769 -15.28 17.67 0.78
C ILE A 769 -15.14 19.15 1.17
N LEU A 770 -14.23 19.47 2.10
CA LEU A 770 -14.05 20.84 2.57
C LEU A 770 -13.44 21.76 1.49
N GLY A 771 -12.61 21.22 0.60
CA GLY A 771 -12.01 21.96 -0.50
C GLY A 771 -13.01 22.45 -1.56
N ILE A 772 -14.23 21.92 -1.58
CA ILE A 772 -15.31 22.37 -2.47
C ILE A 772 -16.20 23.42 -1.79
N GLU A 773 -16.22 23.47 -0.45
CA GLU A 773 -17.03 24.37 0.34
C GLU A 773 -16.43 25.79 0.37
N ASP A 774 -17.27 26.81 0.23
CA ASP A 774 -16.89 28.22 0.41
C ASP A 774 -16.99 28.67 1.88
N ARG A 775 -17.36 27.76 2.79
CA ARG A 775 -17.61 28.00 4.20
C ARG A 775 -16.46 27.45 5.05
N HIS A 776 -16.29 28.02 6.25
CA HIS A 776 -15.36 27.47 7.23
C HIS A 776 -15.82 26.08 7.74
N SER A 777 -14.87 25.29 8.24
CA SER A 777 -15.16 23.91 8.67
C SER A 777 -16.18 23.82 9.81
N ASP A 778 -16.23 24.76 10.75
CA ASP A 778 -17.27 24.80 11.79
C ASP A 778 -18.67 25.06 11.22
N GLU A 779 -18.82 25.97 10.25
CA GLU A 779 -20.09 26.26 9.57
C GLU A 779 -20.60 25.04 8.77
N VAL A 780 -19.71 24.24 8.17
CA VAL A 780 -20.09 23.02 7.47
C VAL A 780 -20.66 21.98 8.42
N PHE A 781 -20.08 21.85 9.62
CA PHE A 781 -20.58 20.91 10.62
C PHE A 781 -21.80 21.43 11.39
N GLU A 782 -22.14 22.73 11.36
CA GLU A 782 -23.38 23.27 11.90
C GLU A 782 -24.63 22.80 11.12
N ASP A 783 -24.47 22.33 9.87
CA ASP A 783 -25.57 21.73 9.09
C ASP A 783 -26.14 20.47 9.75
N PHE A 784 -25.41 19.80 10.64
CA PHE A 784 -25.82 18.55 11.25
C PHE A 784 -26.40 18.73 12.65
N PRO A 785 -27.49 18.00 12.98
CA PRO A 785 -28.10 18.06 14.28
C PRO A 785 -27.14 17.55 15.37
N GLU A 786 -27.15 18.20 16.52
CA GLU A 786 -26.35 17.86 17.68
C GLU A 786 -27.22 17.82 18.93
N ASP A 787 -27.20 16.69 19.63
CA ASP A 787 -27.84 16.51 20.93
C ASP A 787 -26.79 16.63 22.03
N ILE A 788 -27.22 16.83 23.26
CA ILE A 788 -26.35 16.85 24.44
C ILE A 788 -25.93 15.40 24.74
N SER A 789 -24.62 15.13 24.76
CA SER A 789 -24.12 13.78 24.99
C SER A 789 -23.07 13.72 26.09
N THR A 790 -22.99 12.59 26.78
CA THR A 790 -21.89 12.32 27.69
C THR A 790 -20.66 11.82 26.92
N PRO A 791 -19.44 12.02 27.44
CA PRO A 791 -18.32 11.17 27.05
C PRO A 791 -18.62 9.70 27.37
N GLU A 792 -17.75 8.78 26.94
CA GLU A 792 -17.81 7.39 27.40
C GLU A 792 -17.58 7.34 28.92
N LEU A 793 -18.54 6.78 29.63
CA LEU A 793 -18.49 6.59 31.07
C LEU A 793 -18.10 5.13 31.34
N ASN A 794 -17.09 4.95 32.19
CA ASN A 794 -16.57 3.63 32.51
C ASN A 794 -16.91 3.27 33.95
N VAL A 795 -17.45 2.04 34.14
CA VAL A 795 -17.72 1.49 35.45
C VAL A 795 -16.90 0.21 35.61
N GLU A 796 -16.01 0.19 36.60
CA GLU A 796 -15.16 -0.95 36.88
C GLU A 796 -15.96 -2.18 37.32
N VAL A 797 -15.66 -3.32 36.72
CA VAL A 797 -16.20 -4.64 37.02
C VAL A 797 -15.10 -5.68 36.88
N THR A 798 -15.37 -6.94 37.16
CA THR A 798 -14.40 -8.00 36.89
C THR A 798 -14.60 -8.57 35.50
N GLU A 799 -13.50 -9.13 34.93
CA GLU A 799 -13.51 -9.74 33.59
C GLU A 799 -14.59 -10.83 33.50
N ASP A 800 -14.73 -11.67 34.56
CA ASP A 800 -15.68 -12.78 34.59
C ASP A 800 -17.14 -12.33 34.70
N THR A 801 -17.40 -11.15 35.23
CA THR A 801 -18.79 -10.70 35.51
C THR A 801 -19.37 -9.76 34.48
N LYS A 802 -18.54 -9.04 33.69
CA LYS A 802 -18.99 -7.96 32.81
C LYS A 802 -20.06 -8.39 31.81
N PHE A 803 -19.89 -9.53 31.14
CA PHE A 803 -20.84 -10.03 30.13
C PHE A 803 -22.13 -10.52 30.81
N GLY A 804 -22.02 -11.25 31.93
CA GLY A 804 -23.17 -11.72 32.71
C GLY A 804 -24.02 -10.58 33.28
N LEU A 805 -23.40 -9.47 33.69
CA LEU A 805 -24.10 -8.27 34.15
C LEU A 805 -24.93 -7.63 33.03
N VAL A 806 -24.36 -7.49 31.84
CA VAL A 806 -25.05 -6.91 30.68
C VAL A 806 -26.21 -7.84 30.23
N GLU A 807 -25.99 -9.15 30.21
CA GLU A 807 -27.04 -10.14 29.91
C GLU A 807 -28.21 -10.07 30.92
N ARG A 808 -27.90 -9.98 32.20
CA ARG A 808 -28.90 -9.80 33.23
C ARG A 808 -29.65 -8.47 33.12
N LEU A 809 -28.94 -7.37 32.82
CA LEU A 809 -29.52 -6.06 32.58
C LEU A 809 -30.53 -6.12 31.43
N GLY A 810 -30.22 -6.86 30.34
CA GLY A 810 -31.15 -7.08 29.24
C GLY A 810 -32.39 -7.94 29.57
N LYS A 811 -32.27 -8.90 30.49
CA LYS A 811 -33.35 -9.79 30.87
C LYS A 811 -34.23 -9.22 31.99
N GLU A 812 -33.63 -8.58 32.97
CA GLU A 812 -34.27 -8.14 34.22
C GLU A 812 -34.57 -6.62 34.22
N GLY A 813 -33.82 -5.82 33.42
CA GLY A 813 -33.95 -4.37 33.37
C GLY A 813 -35.31 -3.92 32.84
N ARG A 814 -35.82 -2.83 33.39
CA ARG A 814 -37.08 -2.21 32.96
C ARG A 814 -36.84 -0.77 32.56
N PHE A 815 -36.96 -0.51 31.28
CA PHE A 815 -36.64 0.77 30.69
C PHE A 815 -37.86 1.58 30.25
N GLY A 816 -39.06 1.24 30.79
CA GLY A 816 -40.29 1.97 30.48
C GLY A 816 -40.76 1.81 29.04
N ASP A 817 -40.96 2.92 28.33
CA ASP A 817 -41.38 3.02 26.94
C ASP A 817 -40.22 3.03 25.93
N GLY A 818 -38.96 2.87 26.41
CA GLY A 818 -37.78 2.84 25.54
C GLY A 818 -37.75 1.62 24.64
N ASN A 819 -37.30 1.83 23.41
CA ASN A 819 -37.05 0.76 22.44
C ASN A 819 -35.68 0.13 22.69
N ILE A 820 -35.65 -1.15 23.05
CA ILE A 820 -34.44 -1.87 23.47
C ILE A 820 -33.80 -2.57 22.27
N SER A 821 -32.51 -2.25 22.02
CA SER A 821 -31.65 -2.99 21.11
C SER A 821 -30.58 -3.75 21.89
N THR A 822 -30.40 -5.04 21.55
CA THR A 822 -29.40 -5.94 22.16
C THR A 822 -28.30 -6.34 21.20
N ILE A 823 -28.01 -5.51 20.18
CA ILE A 823 -26.99 -5.77 19.14
C ILE A 823 -25.61 -5.91 19.77
N ASP A 824 -25.24 -4.97 20.68
CA ASP A 824 -23.96 -4.98 21.42
C ASP A 824 -24.18 -4.30 22.78
N GLY A 825 -24.51 -5.10 23.77
CA GLY A 825 -24.95 -4.61 25.05
C GLY A 825 -26.44 -4.26 25.04
N ILE A 826 -26.86 -3.29 25.86
CA ILE A 826 -28.21 -2.79 25.98
C ILE A 826 -28.24 -1.34 25.60
N ARG A 827 -28.77 -1.02 24.41
CA ARG A 827 -29.09 0.33 23.98
C ARG A 827 -30.59 0.52 24.06
N VAL A 828 -31.01 1.61 24.67
CA VAL A 828 -32.42 1.97 24.83
C VAL A 828 -32.68 3.33 24.22
N ASP A 829 -33.45 3.39 23.14
CA ASP A 829 -33.83 4.61 22.45
C ASP A 829 -35.20 5.11 22.91
N TYR A 830 -35.26 6.34 23.43
CA TYR A 830 -36.47 7.06 23.80
C TYR A 830 -36.81 8.11 22.76
N ALA A 831 -37.97 8.74 22.86
CA ALA A 831 -38.37 9.81 21.91
C ALA A 831 -37.41 10.99 21.89
N ASP A 832 -36.83 11.34 23.07
CA ASP A 832 -36.01 12.50 23.32
C ASP A 832 -34.52 12.20 23.63
N GLY A 833 -34.10 10.94 23.54
CA GLY A 833 -32.71 10.56 23.81
C GLY A 833 -32.46 9.06 23.81
N TRP A 834 -31.29 8.62 24.16
CA TRP A 834 -30.93 7.21 24.31
C TRP A 834 -29.86 6.98 25.38
N GLY A 835 -29.78 5.75 25.88
CA GLY A 835 -28.70 5.30 26.74
C GLY A 835 -28.15 3.94 26.30
N LEU A 836 -26.89 3.69 26.57
CA LEU A 836 -26.19 2.44 26.29
C LEU A 836 -25.46 1.94 27.54
N CYS A 837 -25.52 0.64 27.77
CA CYS A 837 -24.61 -0.08 28.65
C CYS A 837 -24.12 -1.36 27.98
N ARG A 838 -22.80 -1.48 27.79
CA ARG A 838 -22.15 -2.63 27.15
C ARG A 838 -20.92 -3.10 27.92
N ALA A 839 -20.55 -4.36 27.79
CA ALA A 839 -19.29 -4.85 28.29
C ALA A 839 -18.15 -4.42 27.35
N SER A 840 -17.05 -3.91 27.91
CA SER A 840 -15.85 -3.64 27.13
C SER A 840 -15.24 -4.94 26.61
N ASN A 841 -14.82 -4.97 25.35
CA ASN A 841 -14.12 -6.13 24.76
C ASN A 841 -12.63 -6.18 25.15
N THR A 842 -12.09 -5.09 25.67
CA THR A 842 -10.64 -4.92 25.89
C THR A 842 -10.24 -4.71 27.35
N THR A 843 -11.20 -4.31 28.20
CA THR A 843 -10.95 -3.98 29.60
C THR A 843 -12.05 -4.55 30.52
N PRO A 844 -11.77 -4.77 31.81
CA PRO A 844 -12.78 -5.25 32.79
C PRO A 844 -13.73 -4.11 33.22
N MET A 845 -14.47 -3.55 32.27
CA MET A 845 -15.35 -2.39 32.49
C MET A 845 -16.69 -2.55 31.77
N LEU A 846 -17.71 -1.92 32.32
CA LEU A 846 -18.92 -1.56 31.57
C LEU A 846 -18.71 -0.17 30.98
N VAL A 847 -19.02 -0.03 29.70
CA VAL A 847 -18.99 1.22 28.96
C VAL A 847 -20.41 1.73 28.82
N LEU A 848 -20.65 2.95 29.26
CA LEU A 848 -21.92 3.62 29.15
C LEU A 848 -21.78 4.90 28.34
N ARG A 849 -22.83 5.25 27.60
CA ARG A 849 -22.98 6.53 26.91
C ARG A 849 -24.44 6.93 26.88
N PHE A 850 -24.69 8.24 27.00
CA PHE A 850 -26.03 8.80 26.98
C PHE A 850 -26.07 10.04 26.08
N GLU A 851 -27.22 10.25 25.43
CA GLU A 851 -27.45 11.40 24.57
C GLU A 851 -28.94 11.78 24.65
N ALA A 852 -29.24 13.06 24.70
CA ALA A 852 -30.62 13.56 24.72
C ALA A 852 -30.73 14.99 24.17
N GLU A 853 -31.95 15.40 23.81
CA GLU A 853 -32.26 16.74 23.31
C GLU A 853 -32.08 17.84 24.38
N THR A 854 -32.30 17.48 25.67
CA THR A 854 -32.19 18.42 26.78
C THR A 854 -31.45 17.78 27.96
N GLU A 855 -30.91 18.61 28.84
CA GLU A 855 -30.21 18.16 30.07
C GLU A 855 -31.18 17.38 31.01
N GLU A 856 -32.47 17.76 31.08
CA GLU A 856 -33.45 17.06 31.89
C GLU A 856 -33.70 15.65 31.35
N ALA A 857 -33.83 15.49 30.04
CA ALA A 857 -33.98 14.19 29.37
C ALA A 857 -32.72 13.33 29.57
N LEU A 858 -31.53 13.94 29.43
CA LEU A 858 -30.26 13.27 29.66
C LEU A 858 -30.14 12.70 31.07
N GLU A 859 -30.41 13.52 32.08
CA GLU A 859 -30.35 13.08 33.49
C GLU A 859 -31.41 12.05 33.82
N ARG A 860 -32.61 12.17 33.28
CA ARG A 860 -33.66 11.18 33.40
C ARG A 860 -33.22 9.81 32.87
N ILE A 861 -32.63 9.76 31.68
CA ILE A 861 -32.18 8.51 31.09
C ILE A 861 -31.00 7.93 31.88
N LYS A 862 -30.04 8.74 32.31
CA LYS A 862 -28.96 8.30 33.23
C LYS A 862 -29.52 7.70 34.51
N GLN A 863 -30.52 8.35 35.10
CA GLN A 863 -31.14 7.87 36.34
C GLN A 863 -31.83 6.50 36.16
N ILE A 864 -32.52 6.27 35.03
CA ILE A 864 -33.11 4.98 34.69
C ILE A 864 -32.01 3.90 34.63
N PHE A 865 -30.91 4.15 33.91
CA PHE A 865 -29.83 3.17 33.80
C PHE A 865 -29.13 2.93 35.14
N ARG A 866 -28.96 3.94 35.99
CA ARG A 866 -28.37 3.86 37.31
C ARG A 866 -29.23 2.93 38.21
N GLU A 867 -30.59 3.12 38.22
CA GLU A 867 -31.53 2.30 38.96
C GLU A 867 -31.53 0.85 38.46
N GLN A 868 -31.54 0.62 37.17
CA GLN A 868 -31.54 -0.74 36.62
C GLN A 868 -30.22 -1.48 36.87
N LEU A 869 -29.07 -0.77 36.81
CA LEU A 869 -27.77 -1.34 37.18
C LEU A 869 -27.73 -1.73 38.69
N GLN A 870 -28.29 -0.90 39.58
CA GLN A 870 -28.36 -1.22 41.01
C GLN A 870 -29.24 -2.41 41.33
N ILE A 871 -30.32 -2.63 40.54
CA ILE A 871 -31.18 -3.82 40.66
C ILE A 871 -30.42 -5.10 40.31
N VAL A 872 -29.65 -5.05 39.19
CA VAL A 872 -28.92 -6.21 38.69
C VAL A 872 -27.60 -6.43 39.44
N ALA A 873 -26.96 -5.37 39.93
CA ALA A 873 -25.68 -5.41 40.63
C ALA A 873 -25.73 -4.45 41.85
N PRO A 874 -26.36 -4.84 43.00
CA PRO A 874 -26.52 -3.97 44.14
C PRO A 874 -25.23 -3.43 44.76
N ASP A 875 -24.13 -4.17 44.59
CA ASP A 875 -22.79 -3.79 45.06
C ASP A 875 -22.04 -2.83 44.13
N LEU A 876 -22.58 -2.57 42.93
CA LEU A 876 -22.00 -1.68 41.96
C LEU A 876 -22.40 -0.23 42.26
N ALA A 877 -21.43 0.65 42.47
CA ALA A 877 -21.65 2.09 42.59
C ALA A 877 -21.36 2.76 41.27
N PRO A 878 -22.33 2.96 40.39
CA PRO A 878 -22.11 3.66 39.15
C PRO A 878 -21.83 5.14 39.46
N GLY A 879 -20.61 5.58 39.21
CA GLY A 879 -20.12 6.94 39.52
C GLY A 879 -20.55 8.03 38.53
N PHE A 880 -21.69 7.88 37.81
CA PHE A 880 -22.14 8.83 36.80
C PHE A 880 -23.49 9.44 37.07
#